data_2ef1e54b36e4cf3eb4429ddce257c953
#
_entry.id   2ef1e54b36e4cf3eb4429ddce257c953
#
_cell.length_a   1.000
_cell.length_b   1.000
_cell.length_c   1.000
_cell.angle_alpha   90.00
_cell.angle_beta   90.00
_cell.angle_gamma   90.00
#
_symmetry.space_group_name_H-M   'P 1'
#
loop_
_entity.id
_entity.type
_entity.pdbx_description
1 polymer ?
#
loop_
_entity_poly.entity_id
_entity_poly.type
_entity_poly.pdbx_seq_one_letter_code
_entity_poly.pdbx_strand_id
1 'polypeptide(L)'
;MSSSDNVQKRRTRGPIDILADHVSSEWWRDLFDETYLLTDSDVLSPSITRHEVDIYVDRGKLTPKDRILDLCCGQGRHALELARRGFDQVRGIDQSAFLIEAARDAAQRQHWNGSFDRGDARDLPYDDNAFDVVLLLGNSFGYFDTTRDDQTVLQEVRRVLRPGGRVLLDLTDGDYTRNRFSPRSWEWASDQHLVCRERELADDGTRLVAREIVIHADQGIQNDQFYSERLYGRREISALLRHSGFDALAFSDMKGRSERDQDLGMMAHRFITTAQLPGEASSAPSNNRQNGTSTNRRHNDNADSSPSPPPTSLYRSPVKNLEVTLPRYVAVVLGDPRRPDETKLGGTFGEEDYDVVNKLQDALGLLSGYEFIYFNDHDSLVDDLRTYGDAVDLVFNLCDEGLRNDPRQELHLPALLETFDIPYTGAGPQCLAHCYDKSMIRGVAAEMGIPVADGYFLRPDASLPTPLPLSYPVLVKPNAADNSAGMTTDCIAENRSELQRAIQSVRNHVGPNENLLVEEFLTGADLTFGMIGNPPADLRSLPITEDDYSRLPDDLPRFCGFDAKRNPDSPYWTDVEPVPANLPDDTRKQIQRDSRLLFERLGCRDYARFDWRLDGEGAPHLLEANPNPGWCWDGHLVEAAAFDGTSYSDVLEGILDAAYRRLKRSVPQAQ
;
A
#
# COMPACT_ATOMS: atom_id res chain seq x y z
N MET A 1 32.79 -40.14 29.84
CA MET A 1 33.67 -38.99 29.89
C MET A 1 33.20 -38.04 28.81
N SER A 2 32.32 -37.14 29.20
CA SER A 2 31.76 -36.10 28.34
C SER A 2 32.38 -34.80 28.78
N SER A 3 33.22 -34.23 27.94
CA SER A 3 33.76 -32.88 28.14
C SER A 3 32.65 -31.88 27.76
N SER A 4 32.08 -31.28 28.76
CA SER A 4 31.26 -30.06 28.59
C SER A 4 32.20 -28.89 28.24
N ASP A 5 32.21 -28.49 27.00
CA ASP A 5 32.81 -27.24 26.58
C ASP A 5 31.96 -26.06 27.10
N ASN A 6 32.33 -25.61 28.29
CA ASN A 6 31.87 -24.38 28.86
C ASN A 6 32.72 -23.25 28.23
N VAL A 7 32.36 -22.81 27.04
CA VAL A 7 32.94 -21.61 26.43
C VAL A 7 32.38 -20.42 27.19
N GLN A 8 33.16 -19.96 28.18
CA GLN A 8 32.97 -18.69 28.84
C GLN A 8 33.03 -17.60 27.74
N LYS A 9 31.85 -17.15 27.21
CA LYS A 9 31.78 -16.04 26.27
C LYS A 9 32.50 -14.85 26.90
N ARG A 10 33.63 -14.43 26.31
CA ARG A 10 34.37 -13.24 26.73
C ARG A 10 33.42 -12.05 26.65
N ARG A 11 33.18 -11.38 27.78
CA ARG A 11 32.41 -10.11 27.79
C ARG A 11 33.15 -9.10 26.92
N THR A 12 32.51 -8.68 25.84
CA THR A 12 33.07 -7.69 24.91
C THR A 12 32.93 -6.31 25.54
N ARG A 13 34.04 -5.61 25.68
CA ARG A 13 34.09 -4.27 26.29
C ARG A 13 34.08 -3.21 25.23
N GLY A 14 32.94 -3.01 24.54
CA GLY A 14 32.80 -1.99 23.50
C GLY A 14 31.67 -2.34 22.53
N PRO A 15 31.49 -1.53 21.48
CA PRO A 15 30.53 -1.81 20.42
C PRO A 15 30.78 -3.16 19.76
N ILE A 16 29.71 -3.82 19.35
CA ILE A 16 29.72 -5.09 18.63
C ILE A 16 29.30 -4.84 17.18
N ASP A 17 30.01 -5.49 16.24
CA ASP A 17 29.77 -5.29 14.80
C ASP A 17 28.48 -5.97 14.32
N ILE A 18 28.10 -7.11 14.93
CA ILE A 18 26.89 -7.87 14.58
C ILE A 18 26.20 -8.29 15.87
N LEU A 19 25.14 -7.60 16.24
CA LEU A 19 24.38 -7.87 17.46
C LEU A 19 23.59 -9.18 17.36
N ALA A 20 23.08 -9.49 16.17
CA ALA A 20 22.22 -10.66 15.92
C ALA A 20 22.88 -11.99 16.33
N ASP A 21 24.22 -12.12 16.19
CA ASP A 21 24.97 -13.33 16.57
C ASP A 21 24.95 -13.63 18.08
N HIS A 22 24.54 -12.66 18.88
CA HIS A 22 24.56 -12.74 20.34
C HIS A 22 23.17 -12.97 20.94
N VAL A 23 22.10 -12.87 20.15
CA VAL A 23 20.72 -13.06 20.62
C VAL A 23 20.42 -14.53 20.79
N SER A 24 19.94 -14.92 21.96
CA SER A 24 19.42 -16.28 22.21
C SER A 24 18.01 -16.41 21.66
N SER A 25 17.65 -17.56 21.11
CA SER A 25 16.26 -17.83 20.64
C SER A 25 15.20 -17.72 21.75
N GLU A 26 15.62 -17.86 23.01
CA GLU A 26 14.75 -17.75 24.19
C GLU A 26 15.09 -16.54 25.08
N TRP A 27 15.70 -15.49 24.52
CA TRP A 27 16.10 -14.28 25.23
C TRP A 27 14.98 -13.68 26.09
N TRP A 28 13.73 -13.76 25.65
CA TRP A 28 12.54 -13.25 26.31
C TRP A 28 12.22 -13.96 27.65
N ARG A 29 12.83 -15.12 27.93
CA ARG A 29 12.66 -15.81 29.21
C ARG A 29 13.42 -15.15 30.35
N ASP A 30 14.58 -14.56 30.04
CA ASP A 30 15.50 -14.04 31.02
C ASP A 30 15.54 -12.50 31.11
N LEU A 31 14.97 -11.80 30.08
CA LEU A 31 15.01 -10.34 30.00
C LEU A 31 14.15 -9.65 31.08
N PHE A 32 12.98 -10.22 31.38
CA PHE A 32 11.96 -9.56 32.21
C PHE A 32 12.14 -9.89 33.70
N ASP A 33 13.17 -9.27 34.30
CA ASP A 33 13.60 -9.43 35.68
C ASP A 33 13.57 -8.10 36.46
N GLU A 34 14.30 -8.02 37.58
CA GLU A 34 14.43 -6.81 38.40
C GLU A 34 15.10 -5.66 37.63
N THR A 35 16.05 -5.99 36.76
CA THR A 35 16.78 -5.01 35.93
C THR A 35 15.86 -4.32 34.95
N TYR A 36 14.96 -5.08 34.32
CA TYR A 36 13.92 -4.54 33.44
C TYR A 36 13.06 -3.49 34.15
N LEU A 37 12.60 -3.76 35.39
CA LEU A 37 11.80 -2.78 36.11
C LEU A 37 12.58 -1.51 36.46
N LEU A 38 13.89 -1.60 36.59
CA LEU A 38 14.77 -0.46 36.82
C LEU A 38 14.97 0.38 35.55
N THR A 39 15.25 -0.27 34.42
CA THR A 39 15.57 0.42 33.15
C THR A 39 14.38 1.08 32.51
N ASP A 40 13.21 0.46 32.62
CA ASP A 40 11.95 0.94 32.01
C ASP A 40 11.01 1.66 33.00
N SER A 41 11.48 1.96 34.22
CA SER A 41 10.66 2.60 35.28
C SER A 41 9.88 3.84 34.82
N ASP A 42 10.41 4.59 33.86
CA ASP A 42 9.83 5.83 33.36
C ASP A 42 8.56 5.63 32.52
N VAL A 43 8.56 4.59 31.68
CA VAL A 43 7.40 4.24 30.85
C VAL A 43 6.38 3.42 31.64
N LEU A 44 6.73 2.99 32.84
CA LEU A 44 5.88 2.18 33.72
C LEU A 44 5.19 3.01 34.82
N SER A 45 5.31 4.33 34.83
CA SER A 45 4.79 5.19 35.89
C SER A 45 3.25 5.11 36.00
N PRO A 46 2.69 5.35 37.22
CA PRO A 46 1.24 5.34 37.41
C PRO A 46 0.49 6.38 36.57
N SER A 47 1.12 7.52 36.23
CA SER A 47 0.49 8.56 35.40
C SER A 47 0.38 8.12 33.95
N ILE A 48 1.42 7.49 33.42
CA ILE A 48 1.45 6.94 32.08
C ILE A 48 0.47 5.78 31.97
N THR A 49 0.47 4.85 32.95
CA THR A 49 -0.47 3.72 33.01
C THR A 49 -1.94 4.19 32.95
N ARG A 50 -2.29 5.23 33.73
CA ARG A 50 -3.65 5.79 33.69
C ARG A 50 -4.02 6.33 32.32
N HIS A 51 -3.11 7.07 31.69
CA HIS A 51 -3.32 7.61 30.35
C HIS A 51 -3.48 6.51 29.29
N GLU A 52 -2.63 5.48 29.33
CA GLU A 52 -2.71 4.33 28.42
C GLU A 52 -4.04 3.61 28.59
N VAL A 53 -4.48 3.33 29.83
CA VAL A 53 -5.75 2.67 30.09
C VAL A 53 -6.94 3.53 29.64
N ASP A 54 -6.87 4.88 29.72
CA ASP A 54 -7.92 5.74 29.14
C ASP A 54 -8.10 5.48 27.64
N ILE A 55 -6.98 5.37 26.92
CA ILE A 55 -6.99 5.11 25.49
C ILE A 55 -7.49 3.68 25.18
N TYR A 56 -7.01 2.67 25.92
CA TYR A 56 -7.42 1.28 25.70
C TYR A 56 -8.91 1.05 25.97
N VAL A 57 -9.46 1.68 27.01
CA VAL A 57 -10.89 1.62 27.31
C VAL A 57 -11.72 2.23 26.20
N ASP A 58 -11.30 3.42 25.69
CA ASP A 58 -11.98 4.09 24.58
C ASP A 58 -11.90 3.29 23.29
N ARG A 59 -10.68 2.95 22.83
CA ARG A 59 -10.45 2.27 21.56
C ARG A 59 -10.95 0.83 21.55
N GLY A 60 -10.73 0.10 22.64
CA GLY A 60 -11.22 -1.26 22.81
C GLY A 60 -12.72 -1.34 23.11
N LYS A 61 -13.38 -0.18 23.33
CA LYS A 61 -14.79 -0.12 23.77
C LYS A 61 -15.04 -1.04 24.98
N LEU A 62 -14.10 -1.00 25.95
CA LEU A 62 -14.15 -1.87 27.11
C LEU A 62 -15.28 -1.45 28.04
N THR A 63 -15.97 -2.44 28.63
CA THR A 63 -17.02 -2.23 29.64
C THR A 63 -16.71 -3.00 30.91
N PRO A 64 -17.14 -2.53 32.09
CA PRO A 64 -16.92 -3.24 33.36
C PRO A 64 -17.48 -4.67 33.42
N LYS A 65 -18.34 -5.05 32.47
CA LYS A 65 -18.91 -6.40 32.35
C LYS A 65 -18.07 -7.37 31.54
N ASP A 66 -17.10 -6.87 30.78
CA ASP A 66 -16.28 -7.71 29.94
C ASP A 66 -15.35 -8.59 30.79
N ARG A 67 -15.26 -9.86 30.44
CA ARG A 67 -14.22 -10.76 30.93
C ARG A 67 -12.95 -10.49 30.14
N ILE A 68 -11.95 -9.92 30.78
CA ILE A 68 -10.75 -9.40 30.15
C ILE A 68 -9.54 -10.27 30.50
N LEU A 69 -8.77 -10.66 29.50
CA LEU A 69 -7.43 -11.23 29.68
C LEU A 69 -6.38 -10.17 29.30
N ASP A 70 -5.52 -9.80 30.24
CA ASP A 70 -4.31 -9.02 30.03
C ASP A 70 -3.15 -10.03 29.75
N LEU A 71 -2.87 -10.28 28.47
CA LEU A 71 -1.91 -11.27 28.01
C LEU A 71 -0.52 -10.62 27.91
N CYS A 72 0.50 -11.26 28.47
CA CYS A 72 1.84 -10.70 28.71
C CYS A 72 1.75 -9.47 29.64
N CYS A 73 1.05 -9.64 30.76
CA CYS A 73 0.67 -8.54 31.66
C CYS A 73 1.81 -7.92 32.45
N GLY A 74 3.00 -8.52 32.45
CA GLY A 74 4.15 -8.11 33.26
C GLY A 74 3.80 -8.05 34.77
N GLN A 75 4.15 -6.93 35.43
CA GLN A 75 3.80 -6.68 36.85
C GLN A 75 2.34 -6.26 37.05
N GLY A 76 1.48 -6.42 36.03
CA GLY A 76 0.03 -6.25 36.13
C GLY A 76 -0.48 -4.81 36.20
N ARG A 77 0.30 -3.81 35.79
CA ARG A 77 -0.02 -2.38 35.91
C ARG A 77 -1.34 -2.00 35.23
N HIS A 78 -1.64 -2.54 34.05
CA HIS A 78 -2.86 -2.26 33.30
C HIS A 78 -4.07 -2.97 33.91
N ALA A 79 -3.93 -4.26 34.25
CA ALA A 79 -4.97 -5.04 34.92
C ALA A 79 -5.38 -4.41 36.26
N LEU A 80 -4.42 -3.96 37.07
CA LEU A 80 -4.67 -3.29 38.35
C LEU A 80 -5.35 -1.93 38.16
N GLU A 81 -4.97 -1.16 37.16
CA GLU A 81 -5.63 0.11 36.86
C GLU A 81 -7.06 -0.09 36.33
N LEU A 82 -7.31 -1.12 35.51
CA LEU A 82 -8.66 -1.51 35.09
C LEU A 82 -9.52 -1.90 36.32
N ALA A 83 -8.96 -2.70 37.22
CA ALA A 83 -9.63 -3.08 38.47
C ALA A 83 -10.02 -1.85 39.31
N ARG A 84 -9.10 -0.87 39.44
CA ARG A 84 -9.38 0.40 40.14
C ARG A 84 -10.54 1.19 39.53
N ARG A 85 -10.81 0.99 38.24
CA ARG A 85 -11.91 1.62 37.49
C ARG A 85 -13.21 0.81 37.51
N GLY A 86 -13.25 -0.31 38.26
CA GLY A 86 -14.45 -1.14 38.42
C GLY A 86 -14.61 -2.24 37.38
N PHE A 87 -13.52 -2.64 36.71
CA PHE A 87 -13.49 -3.84 35.87
C PHE A 87 -13.21 -5.04 36.77
N ASP A 88 -14.25 -5.77 37.16
CA ASP A 88 -14.16 -6.83 38.19
C ASP A 88 -13.69 -8.19 37.62
N GLN A 89 -13.75 -8.37 36.31
CA GLN A 89 -13.48 -9.64 35.64
C GLN A 89 -12.20 -9.57 34.78
N VAL A 90 -11.09 -9.10 35.36
CA VAL A 90 -9.79 -9.03 34.70
C VAL A 90 -8.89 -10.16 35.23
N ARG A 91 -8.18 -10.83 34.33
CA ARG A 91 -7.09 -11.78 34.61
C ARG A 91 -5.83 -11.35 33.89
N GLY A 92 -4.68 -11.54 34.50
CA GLY A 92 -3.39 -11.34 33.87
C GLY A 92 -2.64 -12.67 33.73
N ILE A 93 -1.86 -12.80 32.64
CA ILE A 93 -0.94 -13.92 32.46
C ILE A 93 0.37 -13.42 31.87
N ASP A 94 1.48 -13.94 32.40
CA ASP A 94 2.83 -13.66 31.89
C ASP A 94 3.74 -14.87 32.12
N GLN A 95 4.79 -15.00 31.34
CA GLN A 95 5.76 -16.07 31.49
C GLN A 95 6.77 -15.80 32.61
N SER A 96 7.07 -14.53 32.95
CA SER A 96 8.04 -14.15 33.97
C SER A 96 7.52 -14.46 35.37
N ALA A 97 8.18 -15.38 36.06
CA ALA A 97 7.83 -15.67 37.46
C ALA A 97 8.02 -14.46 38.36
N PHE A 98 9.07 -13.66 38.11
CA PHE A 98 9.38 -12.46 38.87
C PHE A 98 8.28 -11.39 38.72
N LEU A 99 7.86 -11.08 37.48
CA LEU A 99 6.83 -10.09 37.25
C LEU A 99 5.45 -10.53 37.77
N ILE A 100 5.11 -11.81 37.66
CA ILE A 100 3.85 -12.35 38.20
C ILE A 100 3.83 -12.28 39.74
N GLU A 101 4.95 -12.53 40.40
CA GLU A 101 5.03 -12.35 41.86
C GLU A 101 4.84 -10.88 42.25
N ALA A 102 5.49 -9.95 41.54
CA ALA A 102 5.29 -8.52 41.73
C ALA A 102 3.83 -8.08 41.51
N ALA A 103 3.17 -8.62 40.46
CA ALA A 103 1.78 -8.37 40.18
C ALA A 103 0.83 -8.86 41.30
N ARG A 104 1.08 -10.07 41.82
CA ARG A 104 0.32 -10.65 42.94
C ARG A 104 0.47 -9.83 44.22
N ASP A 105 1.71 -9.41 44.52
CA ASP A 105 1.97 -8.54 45.66
C ASP A 105 1.26 -7.19 45.53
N ALA A 106 1.25 -6.61 44.34
CA ALA A 106 0.54 -5.36 44.08
C ALA A 106 -0.97 -5.53 44.20
N ALA A 107 -1.55 -6.63 43.70
CA ALA A 107 -2.96 -6.98 43.85
C ALA A 107 -3.36 -7.13 45.34
N GLN A 108 -2.53 -7.81 46.11
CA GLN A 108 -2.78 -7.97 47.56
C GLN A 108 -2.78 -6.62 48.30
N ARG A 109 -1.80 -5.74 47.97
CA ARG A 109 -1.76 -4.37 48.55
C ARG A 109 -2.97 -3.53 48.19
N GLN A 110 -3.58 -3.75 47.01
CA GLN A 110 -4.78 -3.05 46.54
C GLN A 110 -6.09 -3.75 46.94
N HIS A 111 -6.05 -4.88 47.67
CA HIS A 111 -7.20 -5.70 48.01
C HIS A 111 -8.03 -6.15 46.79
N TRP A 112 -7.36 -6.37 45.67
CA TRP A 112 -8.01 -6.85 44.45
C TRP A 112 -8.03 -8.39 44.40
N ASN A 113 -9.19 -8.95 44.06
CA ASN A 113 -9.44 -10.40 44.06
C ASN A 113 -9.22 -11.05 42.65
N GLY A 114 -8.73 -10.33 41.68
CA GLY A 114 -8.39 -10.89 40.38
C GLY A 114 -7.15 -11.82 40.46
N SER A 115 -6.89 -12.54 39.39
CA SER A 115 -5.80 -13.50 39.34
C SER A 115 -4.72 -13.12 38.35
N PHE A 116 -3.48 -13.44 38.74
CA PHE A 116 -2.31 -13.41 37.89
C PHE A 116 -1.75 -14.83 37.80
N ASP A 117 -1.74 -15.36 36.56
CA ASP A 117 -1.26 -16.70 36.27
C ASP A 117 0.11 -16.66 35.59
N ARG A 118 0.92 -17.71 35.74
CA ARG A 118 2.14 -17.85 34.97
C ARG A 118 1.90 -18.80 33.80
N GLY A 119 2.23 -18.39 32.56
CA GLY A 119 2.04 -19.23 31.38
C GLY A 119 2.71 -18.69 30.13
N ASP A 120 2.78 -19.52 29.11
CA ASP A 120 3.27 -19.17 27.77
C ASP A 120 2.07 -18.70 26.91
N ALA A 121 2.24 -17.60 26.21
CA ALA A 121 1.20 -17.03 25.34
C ALA A 121 0.80 -17.97 24.18
N ARG A 122 1.65 -18.96 23.86
CA ARG A 122 1.39 -19.96 22.82
C ARG A 122 0.61 -21.19 23.31
N ASP A 123 0.35 -21.28 24.63
CA ASP A 123 -0.40 -22.40 25.25
C ASP A 123 -1.11 -21.89 26.50
N LEU A 124 -2.25 -21.26 26.31
CA LEU A 124 -2.99 -20.59 27.38
C LEU A 124 -3.79 -21.58 28.24
N PRO A 125 -3.66 -21.56 29.58
CA PRO A 125 -4.33 -22.49 30.49
C PRO A 125 -5.79 -22.14 30.74
N TYR A 126 -6.50 -21.66 29.72
CA TYR A 126 -7.90 -21.26 29.82
C TYR A 126 -8.78 -22.04 28.84
N ASP A 127 -10.04 -22.20 29.20
CA ASP A 127 -11.02 -22.84 28.34
C ASP A 127 -11.35 -22.00 27.09
N ASP A 128 -11.86 -22.67 26.06
CA ASP A 128 -12.36 -22.00 24.86
C ASP A 128 -13.49 -21.03 25.23
N ASN A 129 -13.53 -19.88 24.57
CA ASN A 129 -14.56 -18.85 24.78
C ASN A 129 -14.63 -18.27 26.21
N ALA A 130 -13.53 -18.31 26.95
CA ALA A 130 -13.46 -17.83 28.33
C ALA A 130 -13.57 -16.30 28.46
N PHE A 131 -13.15 -15.55 27.43
CA PHE A 131 -13.01 -14.09 27.50
C PHE A 131 -13.85 -13.37 26.45
N ASP A 132 -14.20 -12.12 26.76
CA ASP A 132 -14.86 -11.17 25.87
C ASP A 132 -13.85 -10.28 25.16
N VAL A 133 -12.71 -10.01 25.82
CA VAL A 133 -11.61 -9.19 25.32
C VAL A 133 -10.27 -9.78 25.74
N VAL A 134 -9.31 -9.77 24.82
CA VAL A 134 -7.89 -10.03 25.13
C VAL A 134 -7.09 -8.77 24.79
N LEU A 135 -6.21 -8.38 25.71
CA LEU A 135 -5.32 -7.23 25.59
C LEU A 135 -3.86 -7.74 25.50
N LEU A 136 -3.11 -7.25 24.51
CA LEU A 136 -1.67 -7.41 24.34
C LEU A 136 -1.06 -6.01 24.31
N LEU A 137 -0.57 -5.55 25.44
CA LEU A 137 -0.23 -4.15 25.69
C LEU A 137 1.25 -3.91 25.85
N GLY A 138 1.69 -2.67 25.61
CA GLY A 138 3.07 -2.25 25.88
C GLY A 138 4.08 -2.96 25.00
N ASN A 139 3.77 -3.19 23.72
CA ASN A 139 4.65 -3.84 22.75
C ASN A 139 5.04 -5.28 23.10
N SER A 140 4.12 -6.07 23.66
CA SER A 140 4.39 -7.44 24.14
C SER A 140 4.19 -8.52 23.07
N PHE A 141 4.37 -8.21 21.78
CA PHE A 141 4.15 -9.13 20.67
C PHE A 141 5.32 -9.07 19.66
N GLY A 142 5.66 -10.20 19.03
CA GLY A 142 6.77 -10.27 18.07
C GLY A 142 8.11 -10.67 18.68
N TYR A 143 8.13 -11.27 19.85
CA TYR A 143 9.36 -11.69 20.55
C TYR A 143 9.91 -13.03 20.07
N PHE A 144 9.06 -13.88 19.51
CA PHE A 144 9.47 -15.22 19.09
C PHE A 144 10.29 -15.20 17.79
N ASP A 145 11.14 -16.20 17.59
CA ASP A 145 12.02 -16.27 16.42
C ASP A 145 11.25 -16.37 15.11
N THR A 146 10.11 -17.06 15.10
CA THR A 146 9.36 -17.30 13.88
C THR A 146 7.99 -16.59 13.88
N THR A 147 7.55 -16.17 12.71
CA THR A 147 6.17 -15.66 12.52
C THR A 147 5.12 -16.72 12.80
N ARG A 148 5.49 -18.02 12.70
CA ARG A 148 4.60 -19.13 13.05
C ARG A 148 4.29 -19.16 14.54
N ASP A 149 5.26 -18.82 15.40
CA ASP A 149 5.02 -18.71 16.84
C ASP A 149 4.09 -17.53 17.15
N ASP A 150 4.27 -16.38 16.47
CA ASP A 150 3.39 -15.23 16.59
C ASP A 150 1.95 -15.58 16.15
N GLN A 151 1.79 -16.37 15.06
CA GLN A 151 0.50 -16.92 14.65
C GLN A 151 -0.10 -17.85 15.71
N THR A 152 0.73 -18.67 16.37
CA THR A 152 0.25 -19.57 17.45
C THR A 152 -0.32 -18.77 18.61
N VAL A 153 0.31 -17.65 18.98
CA VAL A 153 -0.26 -16.72 19.98
C VAL A 153 -1.66 -16.23 19.56
N LEU A 154 -1.80 -15.78 18.32
CA LEU A 154 -3.11 -15.29 17.85
C LEU A 154 -4.15 -16.41 17.71
N GLN A 155 -3.75 -17.65 17.43
CA GLN A 155 -4.64 -18.82 17.46
C GLN A 155 -5.13 -19.12 18.88
N GLU A 156 -4.27 -19.01 19.89
CA GLU A 156 -4.65 -19.14 21.29
C GLU A 156 -5.56 -17.99 21.73
N VAL A 157 -5.25 -16.75 21.35
CA VAL A 157 -6.13 -15.59 21.57
C VAL A 157 -7.51 -15.83 20.95
N ARG A 158 -7.56 -16.34 19.71
CA ARG A 158 -8.82 -16.70 19.06
C ARG A 158 -9.58 -17.78 19.81
N ARG A 159 -8.88 -18.83 20.28
CA ARG A 159 -9.49 -19.95 20.99
C ARG A 159 -10.17 -19.53 22.30
N VAL A 160 -9.47 -18.68 23.07
CA VAL A 160 -9.99 -18.22 24.37
C VAL A 160 -11.04 -17.10 24.26
N LEU A 161 -11.12 -16.42 23.12
CA LEU A 161 -12.17 -15.42 22.86
C LEU A 161 -13.48 -16.08 22.43
N ARG A 162 -14.60 -15.60 22.97
CA ARG A 162 -15.94 -16.01 22.50
C ARG A 162 -16.21 -15.50 21.07
N PRO A 163 -17.14 -16.10 20.32
CA PRO A 163 -17.63 -15.51 19.07
C PRO A 163 -18.08 -14.05 19.29
N GLY A 164 -17.65 -13.15 18.42
CA GLY A 164 -17.84 -11.71 18.58
C GLY A 164 -16.92 -11.05 19.61
N GLY A 165 -15.98 -11.81 20.23
CA GLY A 165 -14.96 -11.27 21.13
C GLY A 165 -13.93 -10.42 20.39
N ARG A 166 -13.17 -9.60 21.13
CA ARG A 166 -12.26 -8.60 20.58
C ARG A 166 -10.84 -8.80 21.11
N VAL A 167 -9.86 -8.51 20.26
CA VAL A 167 -8.46 -8.37 20.66
C VAL A 167 -8.01 -6.92 20.47
N LEU A 168 -7.17 -6.43 21.37
CA LEU A 168 -6.49 -5.14 21.26
C LEU A 168 -5.00 -5.37 21.43
N LEU A 169 -4.22 -4.92 20.46
CA LEU A 169 -2.75 -4.93 20.51
C LEU A 169 -2.25 -3.49 20.51
N ASP A 170 -1.23 -3.23 21.34
CA ASP A 170 -0.47 -1.98 21.38
C ASP A 170 0.98 -2.29 21.00
N LEU A 171 1.38 -1.88 19.80
CA LEU A 171 2.62 -2.29 19.15
C LEU A 171 3.49 -1.09 18.77
N THR A 172 4.79 -1.27 18.82
CA THR A 172 5.74 -0.38 18.15
C THR A 172 5.40 -0.27 16.67
N ASP A 173 5.39 0.95 16.14
CA ASP A 173 5.23 1.18 14.70
C ASP A 173 6.50 0.70 13.98
N GLY A 174 6.40 -0.49 13.38
CA GLY A 174 7.51 -1.12 12.68
C GLY A 174 7.99 -0.31 11.49
N ASP A 175 7.07 0.32 10.75
CA ASP A 175 7.41 1.11 9.56
C ASP A 175 8.17 2.38 9.96
N TYR A 176 7.73 3.05 11.03
CA TYR A 176 8.46 4.19 11.58
C TYR A 176 9.84 3.79 12.13
N THR A 177 9.89 2.69 12.89
CA THR A 177 11.10 2.27 13.60
C THR A 177 12.19 1.80 12.65
N ARG A 178 11.87 1.05 11.59
CA ARG A 178 12.83 0.63 10.56
C ARG A 178 13.65 1.80 10.00
N ASN A 179 13.03 2.95 9.84
CA ASN A 179 13.63 4.11 9.19
C ASN A 179 14.23 5.13 10.18
N ARG A 180 13.92 5.05 11.48
CA ARG A 180 14.19 6.15 12.42
C ARG A 180 14.64 5.72 13.82
N PHE A 181 15.15 4.50 14.01
CA PHE A 181 15.70 4.12 15.30
C PHE A 181 17.08 4.77 15.54
N SER A 182 17.40 5.03 16.81
CA SER A 182 18.73 5.49 17.21
C SER A 182 19.67 4.29 17.38
N PRO A 183 20.73 4.16 16.55
CA PRO A 183 21.63 3.00 16.65
C PRO A 183 22.32 2.87 18.00
N ARG A 184 22.51 3.98 18.69
CA ARG A 184 23.14 4.02 20.02
C ARG A 184 22.50 5.09 20.87
N SER A 185 22.22 4.76 22.12
CA SER A 185 21.78 5.72 23.13
C SER A 185 22.37 5.35 24.50
N TRP A 186 22.41 6.33 25.37
CA TRP A 186 22.72 6.12 26.77
C TRP A 186 21.94 7.09 27.64
N GLU A 187 21.60 6.65 28.84
CA GLU A 187 20.80 7.44 29.77
C GLU A 187 21.03 7.03 31.22
N TRP A 188 20.77 7.94 32.13
CA TRP A 188 20.75 7.61 33.55
C TRP A 188 19.35 7.15 33.95
N ALA A 189 19.15 5.87 34.20
CA ALA A 189 17.91 5.31 34.72
C ALA A 189 17.67 5.70 36.20
N SER A 190 18.74 5.98 36.93
CA SER A 190 18.71 6.54 38.28
C SER A 190 20.04 7.26 38.57
N ASP A 191 20.19 7.89 39.72
CA ASP A 191 21.43 8.55 40.13
C ASP A 191 22.63 7.61 40.14
N GLN A 192 22.44 6.29 40.14
CA GLN A 192 23.48 5.28 40.22
C GLN A 192 23.54 4.33 39.01
N HIS A 193 22.55 4.32 38.12
CA HIS A 193 22.49 3.36 37.01
C HIS A 193 22.50 4.06 35.67
N LEU A 194 23.55 3.82 34.90
CA LEU A 194 23.67 4.22 33.48
C LEU A 194 23.28 3.05 32.60
N VAL A 195 22.39 3.29 31.65
CA VAL A 195 21.97 2.31 30.65
C VAL A 195 22.53 2.73 29.29
N CYS A 196 23.25 1.80 28.64
CA CYS A 196 23.78 2.00 27.29
C CYS A 196 23.09 1.00 26.36
N ARG A 197 22.54 1.49 25.24
CA ARG A 197 21.88 0.64 24.24
C ARG A 197 22.57 0.75 22.88
N GLU A 198 22.75 -0.39 22.23
CA GLU A 198 23.15 -0.51 20.84
C GLU A 198 21.99 -1.20 20.09
N ARG A 199 21.67 -0.76 18.88
CA ARG A 199 20.57 -1.30 18.07
C ARG A 199 20.99 -1.41 16.62
N GLU A 200 20.54 -2.46 15.95
CA GLU A 200 20.68 -2.67 14.51
C GLU A 200 19.43 -3.35 13.95
N LEU A 201 19.15 -3.17 12.67
CA LEU A 201 18.18 -4.00 11.98
C LEU A 201 18.83 -5.33 11.60
N ALA A 202 18.09 -6.41 11.71
CA ALA A 202 18.46 -7.68 11.11
C ALA A 202 18.59 -7.51 9.57
N ASP A 203 19.39 -8.38 8.93
CA ASP A 203 19.68 -8.29 7.49
C ASP A 203 18.42 -8.29 6.61
N ASP A 204 17.35 -8.92 7.07
CA ASP A 204 16.06 -8.98 6.38
C ASP A 204 15.13 -7.78 6.70
N GLY A 205 15.58 -6.85 7.55
CA GLY A 205 14.81 -5.69 7.98
C GLY A 205 13.56 -6.00 8.81
N THR A 206 13.33 -7.26 9.16
CA THR A 206 12.10 -7.66 9.87
C THR A 206 12.17 -7.50 11.37
N ARG A 207 13.38 -7.37 11.93
CA ARG A 207 13.61 -7.31 13.39
C ARG A 207 14.54 -6.17 13.76
N LEU A 208 14.28 -5.56 14.90
CA LEU A 208 15.25 -4.69 15.58
C LEU A 208 15.96 -5.53 16.63
N VAL A 209 17.27 -5.63 16.49
CA VAL A 209 18.16 -6.31 17.45
C VAL A 209 18.76 -5.26 18.36
N ALA A 210 18.77 -5.52 19.65
CA ALA A 210 19.30 -4.60 20.64
C ALA A 210 20.23 -5.31 21.64
N ARG A 211 21.23 -4.57 22.08
CA ARG A 211 22.05 -4.86 23.24
C ARG A 211 21.79 -3.80 24.30
N GLU A 212 21.56 -4.20 25.52
CA GLU A 212 21.44 -3.31 26.66
C GLU A 212 22.50 -3.64 27.72
N ILE A 213 23.24 -2.62 28.14
CA ILE A 213 24.24 -2.73 29.18
C ILE A 213 23.83 -1.82 30.33
N VAL A 214 23.65 -2.39 31.53
CA VAL A 214 23.36 -1.66 32.77
C VAL A 214 24.60 -1.55 33.59
N ILE A 215 25.01 -0.32 33.93
CA ILE A 215 26.24 -0.01 34.68
C ILE A 215 25.87 0.70 35.97
N HIS A 216 26.20 0.12 37.10
CA HIS A 216 26.12 0.81 38.39
C HIS A 216 27.37 1.64 38.60
N ALA A 217 27.23 2.89 39.06
CA ALA A 217 28.32 3.85 39.20
C ALA A 217 29.53 3.30 40.03
N ASP A 218 29.23 2.59 41.13
CA ASP A 218 30.24 2.06 42.03
C ASP A 218 30.62 0.58 41.83
N GLN A 219 29.66 -0.21 41.24
CA GLN A 219 29.82 -1.68 41.14
C GLN A 219 30.20 -2.15 39.72
N GLY A 220 30.17 -1.26 38.75
CA GLY A 220 30.45 -1.58 37.35
C GLY A 220 29.27 -2.24 36.63
N ILE A 221 29.56 -3.04 35.59
CA ILE A 221 28.51 -3.65 34.73
C ILE A 221 27.73 -4.68 35.57
N GLN A 222 26.43 -4.43 35.67
CA GLN A 222 25.48 -5.34 36.34
C GLN A 222 24.81 -6.28 35.35
N ASN A 223 24.41 -5.76 34.17
CA ASN A 223 23.78 -6.54 33.12
C ASN A 223 24.36 -6.22 31.75
N ASP A 224 24.41 -7.21 30.85
CA ASP A 224 24.82 -7.09 29.46
C ASP A 224 24.02 -8.14 28.69
N GLN A 225 22.88 -7.71 28.08
CA GLN A 225 21.89 -8.57 27.52
C GLN A 225 21.56 -8.18 26.09
N PHE A 226 21.06 -9.18 25.31
CA PHE A 226 20.71 -9.03 23.93
C PHE A 226 19.28 -9.51 23.74
N TYR A 227 18.51 -8.75 22.94
CA TYR A 227 17.15 -9.09 22.60
C TYR A 227 16.82 -8.68 21.18
N SER A 228 15.72 -9.20 20.65
CA SER A 228 15.34 -8.98 19.28
C SER A 228 13.82 -9.01 19.14
N GLU A 229 13.24 -7.93 18.64
CA GLU A 229 11.81 -7.80 18.45
C GLU A 229 11.46 -7.73 16.97
N ARG A 230 10.43 -8.46 16.57
CA ARG A 230 9.89 -8.36 15.22
C ARG A 230 9.12 -7.07 15.09
N LEU A 231 9.47 -6.30 14.08
CA LEU A 231 8.82 -5.05 13.76
C LEU A 231 7.59 -5.31 12.89
N TYR A 232 6.42 -5.11 13.45
CA TYR A 232 5.18 -5.18 12.70
C TYR A 232 4.75 -3.78 12.29
N GLY A 233 4.61 -3.53 10.98
CA GLY A 233 3.82 -2.43 10.47
C GLY A 233 2.33 -2.75 10.54
N ARG A 234 1.48 -1.75 10.28
CA ARG A 234 0.02 -1.92 10.31
C ARG A 234 -0.46 -2.99 9.34
N ARG A 235 0.20 -3.10 8.20
CA ARG A 235 -0.11 -4.08 7.17
C ARG A 235 0.19 -5.50 7.64
N GLU A 236 1.41 -5.73 8.12
CA GLU A 236 1.86 -7.05 8.54
C GLU A 236 0.97 -7.60 9.65
N ILE A 237 0.64 -6.76 10.65
CA ILE A 237 -0.26 -7.19 11.72
C ILE A 237 -1.70 -7.38 11.24
N SER A 238 -2.17 -6.60 10.25
CA SER A 238 -3.49 -6.82 9.64
C SER A 238 -3.58 -8.17 8.95
N ALA A 239 -2.58 -8.51 8.16
CA ALA A 239 -2.51 -9.80 7.47
C ALA A 239 -2.50 -10.96 8.49
N LEU A 240 -1.69 -10.83 9.54
CA LEU A 240 -1.56 -11.84 10.58
C LEU A 240 -2.88 -12.05 11.36
N LEU A 241 -3.56 -10.95 11.72
CA LEU A 241 -4.85 -11.00 12.40
C LEU A 241 -5.94 -11.64 11.52
N ARG A 242 -6.02 -11.25 10.24
CA ARG A 242 -6.99 -11.83 9.30
C ARG A 242 -6.74 -13.32 9.07
N HIS A 243 -5.47 -13.71 8.87
CA HIS A 243 -5.10 -15.12 8.74
C HIS A 243 -5.48 -15.93 9.99
N SER A 244 -5.44 -15.33 11.16
CA SER A 244 -5.89 -15.91 12.42
C SER A 244 -7.42 -15.86 12.63
N GLY A 245 -8.17 -15.33 11.64
CA GLY A 245 -9.64 -15.32 11.61
C GLY A 245 -10.29 -14.15 12.34
N PHE A 246 -9.58 -13.04 12.48
CA PHE A 246 -10.11 -11.78 13.00
C PHE A 246 -10.54 -10.85 11.86
N ASP A 247 -11.63 -10.13 12.09
CA ASP A 247 -12.19 -9.13 11.18
C ASP A 247 -12.33 -7.77 11.89
N ALA A 248 -12.94 -6.79 11.21
CA ALA A 248 -13.27 -5.47 11.75
C ALA A 248 -12.07 -4.77 12.42
N LEU A 249 -10.92 -4.76 11.71
CA LEU A 249 -9.70 -4.12 12.18
C LEU A 249 -9.85 -2.60 12.20
N ALA A 250 -9.37 -1.97 13.28
CA ALA A 250 -9.24 -0.53 13.38
C ALA A 250 -7.89 -0.15 13.96
N PHE A 251 -7.32 0.96 13.51
CA PHE A 251 -6.02 1.45 13.93
C PHE A 251 -6.12 2.85 14.52
N SER A 252 -5.25 3.16 15.47
CA SER A 252 -5.04 4.52 15.97
C SER A 252 -3.61 4.71 16.43
N ASP A 253 -3.06 5.89 16.16
CA ASP A 253 -1.71 6.24 16.61
C ASP A 253 -1.66 6.40 18.13
N MET A 254 -0.51 6.04 18.68
CA MET A 254 -0.19 6.26 20.07
C MET A 254 1.26 6.78 20.17
N LYS A 255 1.43 7.98 20.73
CA LYS A 255 2.76 8.52 21.02
C LYS A 255 3.14 8.12 22.43
N GLY A 256 4.35 7.59 22.57
CA GLY A 256 4.94 7.31 23.86
C GLY A 256 5.09 8.59 24.69
N ARG A 257 5.05 8.43 26.01
CA ARG A 257 5.30 9.50 26.99
C ARG A 257 6.38 9.06 27.95
N SER A 258 7.23 9.99 28.32
CA SER A 258 8.23 9.84 29.39
C SER A 258 8.07 11.00 30.36
N GLU A 259 8.35 10.73 31.64
CA GLU A 259 8.40 11.79 32.66
C GLU A 259 9.75 12.52 32.64
N ARG A 260 10.77 11.97 31.99
CA ARG A 260 12.17 12.45 32.03
C ARG A 260 12.68 13.03 30.70
N ASP A 261 11.82 13.13 29.66
CA ASP A 261 12.23 13.62 28.31
C ASP A 261 13.41 12.81 27.72
N GLN A 262 13.28 11.47 27.76
CA GLN A 262 14.34 10.53 27.37
C GLN A 262 14.06 9.85 26.04
N ASP A 263 15.09 9.13 25.52
CA ASP A 263 14.93 8.21 24.39
C ASP A 263 14.02 7.04 24.79
N LEU A 264 12.76 7.11 24.36
CA LEU A 264 11.77 6.06 24.59
C LEU A 264 12.01 4.80 23.75
N GLY A 265 13.03 4.82 22.88
CA GLY A 265 13.30 3.69 21.99
C GLY A 265 12.08 3.29 21.21
N MET A 266 11.75 2.00 21.23
CA MET A 266 10.59 1.43 20.54
C MET A 266 9.23 1.89 21.09
N MET A 267 9.17 2.40 22.32
CA MET A 267 7.94 2.92 22.92
C MET A 267 7.57 4.34 22.45
N ALA A 268 8.45 5.01 21.68
CA ALA A 268 8.24 6.40 21.24
C ALA A 268 7.07 6.54 20.25
N HIS A 269 7.00 5.64 19.29
CA HIS A 269 5.98 5.63 18.25
C HIS A 269 5.32 4.25 18.21
N ARG A 270 4.06 4.21 18.63
CA ARG A 270 3.24 3.00 18.69
C ARG A 270 1.92 3.22 17.97
N PHE A 271 1.29 2.14 17.62
CA PHE A 271 -0.12 2.16 17.22
C PHE A 271 -0.91 1.11 17.99
N ILE A 272 -2.18 1.38 18.15
CA ILE A 272 -3.14 0.43 18.70
C ILE A 272 -3.94 -0.14 17.55
N THR A 273 -4.06 -1.46 17.50
CA THR A 273 -5.01 -2.14 16.61
C THR A 273 -6.04 -2.90 17.42
N THR A 274 -7.29 -2.82 17.01
CA THR A 274 -8.38 -3.64 17.52
C THR A 274 -8.92 -4.52 16.41
N ALA A 275 -9.22 -5.76 16.73
CA ALA A 275 -9.85 -6.70 15.80
C ALA A 275 -10.90 -7.53 16.51
N GLN A 276 -11.87 -8.07 15.78
CA GLN A 276 -13.01 -8.79 16.32
C GLN A 276 -13.18 -10.15 15.66
N LEU A 277 -13.54 -11.16 16.44
CA LEU A 277 -13.98 -12.44 15.87
C LEU A 277 -15.38 -12.31 15.26
N PRO A 278 -15.67 -13.01 14.16
CA PRO A 278 -17.03 -13.11 13.65
C PRO A 278 -18.00 -13.58 14.74
N GLY A 279 -19.19 -12.99 14.80
CA GLY A 279 -20.27 -13.45 15.67
C GLY A 279 -20.84 -14.80 15.20
N GLU A 280 -21.55 -15.51 16.05
CA GLU A 280 -22.29 -16.70 15.62
C GLU A 280 -23.26 -16.32 14.49
N ALA A 281 -23.15 -17.00 13.34
CA ALA A 281 -24.14 -16.87 12.28
C ALA A 281 -25.50 -17.28 12.84
N SER A 282 -26.47 -16.35 12.89
CA SER A 282 -27.86 -16.63 13.25
C SER A 282 -28.37 -17.78 12.38
N SER A 283 -28.47 -18.97 12.94
CA SER A 283 -29.09 -20.10 12.26
C SER A 283 -30.57 -19.80 12.10
N ALA A 284 -30.98 -19.37 10.92
CA ALA A 284 -32.38 -19.31 10.56
C ALA A 284 -32.98 -20.73 10.65
N PRO A 285 -34.15 -20.93 11.25
CA PRO A 285 -34.75 -22.27 11.39
C PRO A 285 -35.08 -22.81 9.99
N SER A 286 -34.53 -23.97 9.70
CA SER A 286 -34.84 -24.74 8.48
C SER A 286 -36.31 -25.16 8.49
N ASN A 287 -37.14 -24.50 7.69
CA ASN A 287 -38.51 -24.92 7.42
C ASN A 287 -38.51 -26.19 6.58
N ASN A 288 -38.70 -27.31 7.25
CA ASN A 288 -38.96 -28.62 6.65
C ASN A 288 -40.39 -28.62 6.11
N ARG A 289 -40.59 -28.48 4.79
CA ARG A 289 -41.86 -28.70 4.13
C ARG A 289 -42.07 -30.17 3.90
N GLN A 290 -42.93 -30.81 4.71
CA GLN A 290 -43.59 -32.04 4.34
C GLN A 290 -44.95 -31.75 3.72
N ASN A 291 -45.17 -32.32 2.55
CA ASN A 291 -46.41 -32.35 1.80
C ASN A 291 -47.57 -33.03 2.57
N GLY A 292 -48.75 -32.46 2.50
CA GLY A 292 -49.97 -33.09 2.93
C GLY A 292 -51.21 -32.35 2.39
N THR A 293 -51.88 -33.01 1.52
CA THR A 293 -53.03 -32.62 0.71
C THR A 293 -54.30 -32.28 1.47
N SER A 294 -55.04 -31.30 0.86
CA SER A 294 -56.53 -31.31 0.67
C SER A 294 -57.49 -30.99 1.79
N THR A 295 -58.32 -30.03 1.60
CA THR A 295 -59.75 -29.87 1.33
C THR A 295 -60.43 -28.75 2.12
N ASN A 296 -61.05 -27.86 1.35
CA ASN A 296 -62.32 -27.17 1.44
C ASN A 296 -63.00 -26.89 2.80
N ARG A 297 -63.37 -25.64 3.09
CA ARG A 297 -64.72 -24.98 3.02
C ARG A 297 -64.87 -23.79 3.95
N ARG A 298 -65.18 -22.68 3.32
CA ARG A 298 -66.25 -21.69 3.56
C ARG A 298 -66.74 -21.32 4.98
N HIS A 299 -66.83 -20.05 5.14
CA HIS A 299 -67.89 -19.12 5.54
C HIS A 299 -67.55 -18.27 6.79
N ASN A 300 -67.53 -17.01 6.54
CA ASN A 300 -68.52 -15.91 6.81
C ASN A 300 -68.50 -15.29 8.22
N ASP A 301 -68.36 -14.01 8.12
CA ASP A 301 -69.13 -12.89 8.67
C ASP A 301 -68.78 -12.24 10.00
N ASN A 302 -68.60 -10.95 9.81
CA ASN A 302 -69.17 -9.80 10.54
C ASN A 302 -68.55 -9.27 11.86
N ALA A 303 -68.15 -8.06 11.70
CA ALA A 303 -68.67 -6.82 12.34
C ALA A 303 -68.02 -6.35 13.66
N ASP A 304 -67.43 -5.23 13.48
CA ASP A 304 -67.77 -3.94 14.09
C ASP A 304 -67.17 -3.54 15.44
N SER A 305 -66.60 -2.38 15.38
CA SER A 305 -66.61 -1.21 16.27
C SER A 305 -65.24 -0.69 16.71
N SER A 306 -64.97 0.47 16.14
CA SER A 306 -63.96 1.48 16.64
C SER A 306 -64.43 2.07 18.00
N PRO A 307 -63.56 2.76 18.74
CA PRO A 307 -63.11 4.11 18.38
C PRO A 307 -61.64 4.49 18.74
N SER A 308 -61.14 5.45 17.98
CA SER A 308 -59.94 6.29 18.19
C SER A 308 -60.32 7.52 19.05
N PRO A 309 -59.39 8.49 19.29
CA PRO A 309 -58.01 8.58 19.75
C PRO A 309 -57.88 9.51 20.98
N PRO A 310 -56.80 10.11 21.38
CA PRO A 310 -56.04 11.16 20.74
C PRO A 310 -54.52 11.25 21.06
N PRO A 311 -53.82 12.33 20.64
CA PRO A 311 -52.49 12.32 20.17
C PRO A 311 -51.43 12.89 21.13
N THR A 312 -50.18 12.49 20.98
CA THR A 312 -49.08 13.37 21.35
C THR A 312 -47.85 13.08 20.47
N SER A 313 -47.51 14.06 19.71
CA SER A 313 -46.29 14.18 18.91
C SER A 313 -45.06 14.23 19.80
N LEU A 314 -44.06 13.43 19.51
CA LEU A 314 -42.69 13.80 19.77
C LEU A 314 -41.84 13.35 18.55
N TYR A 315 -41.30 14.32 17.89
CA TYR A 315 -40.33 14.22 16.82
C TYR A 315 -39.24 13.21 17.18
N ARG A 316 -39.17 12.07 16.48
CA ARG A 316 -37.95 11.29 16.29
C ARG A 316 -37.44 11.61 14.91
N SER A 317 -36.38 12.41 14.87
CA SER A 317 -35.51 12.49 13.68
C SER A 317 -35.06 11.08 13.30
N PRO A 318 -35.05 10.71 12.02
CA PRO A 318 -34.46 9.45 11.60
C PRO A 318 -32.97 9.53 11.88
N VAL A 319 -32.50 8.71 12.80
CA VAL A 319 -31.07 8.37 12.92
C VAL A 319 -30.72 7.75 11.56
N LYS A 320 -30.00 8.48 10.74
CA LYS A 320 -29.31 7.89 9.59
C LYS A 320 -28.46 6.76 10.16
N ASN A 321 -28.76 5.53 9.75
CA ASN A 321 -27.82 4.44 9.88
C ASN A 321 -26.53 4.91 9.19
N LEU A 322 -25.53 5.28 9.95
CA LEU A 322 -24.17 5.31 9.46
C LEU A 322 -23.83 3.83 9.21
N GLU A 323 -23.94 3.38 7.98
CA GLU A 323 -23.17 2.25 7.51
C GLU A 323 -21.72 2.66 7.67
N VAL A 324 -21.03 2.15 8.66
CA VAL A 324 -19.58 2.25 8.80
C VAL A 324 -19.03 1.34 7.70
N THR A 325 -18.80 1.91 6.53
CA THR A 325 -18.03 1.24 5.48
C THR A 325 -16.60 1.13 5.99
N LEU A 326 -16.11 -0.10 6.10
CA LEU A 326 -14.69 -0.36 6.41
C LEU A 326 -13.83 0.28 5.30
N PRO A 327 -12.66 0.86 5.66
CA PRO A 327 -11.74 1.39 4.67
C PRO A 327 -11.30 0.29 3.71
N ARG A 328 -11.14 0.64 2.44
CA ARG A 328 -10.58 -0.24 1.41
C ARG A 328 -9.06 -0.20 1.50
N TYR A 329 -8.45 -1.35 1.62
CA TYR A 329 -6.99 -1.48 1.69
C TYR A 329 -6.41 -1.57 0.28
N VAL A 330 -5.61 -0.58 -0.10
CA VAL A 330 -5.02 -0.48 -1.43
C VAL A 330 -3.50 -0.50 -1.33
N ALA A 331 -2.87 -1.47 -2.00
CA ALA A 331 -1.42 -1.48 -2.16
C ALA A 331 -1.04 -0.64 -3.39
N VAL A 332 -0.23 0.39 -3.21
CA VAL A 332 0.30 1.22 -4.30
C VAL A 332 1.67 0.69 -4.70
N VAL A 333 1.80 0.21 -5.93
CA VAL A 333 3.08 -0.27 -6.46
C VAL A 333 3.72 0.81 -7.32
N LEU A 334 4.96 1.15 -7.02
CA LEU A 334 5.77 2.20 -7.65
C LEU A 334 7.11 1.64 -8.12
N GLY A 335 7.85 2.41 -8.91
CA GLY A 335 9.25 2.13 -9.24
C GLY A 335 10.15 2.05 -8.00
N ASP A 336 11.28 1.36 -8.12
CA ASP A 336 12.23 1.14 -7.03
C ASP A 336 13.32 2.24 -7.02
N PRO A 337 13.29 3.17 -6.04
CA PRO A 337 14.23 4.30 -6.02
C PRO A 337 15.69 3.91 -5.75
N ARG A 338 15.95 2.66 -5.35
CA ARG A 338 17.31 2.15 -5.09
C ARG A 338 17.95 1.57 -6.36
N ARG A 339 17.18 1.38 -7.42
CA ARG A 339 17.64 0.80 -8.67
C ARG A 339 17.97 1.87 -9.72
N PRO A 340 18.93 1.59 -10.61
CA PRO A 340 19.11 2.40 -11.79
C PRO A 340 17.82 2.47 -12.61
N ASP A 341 17.57 3.61 -13.22
CA ASP A 341 16.43 3.85 -14.09
C ASP A 341 16.85 4.70 -15.29
N GLU A 342 16.93 4.07 -16.46
CA GLU A 342 17.32 4.74 -17.71
C GLU A 342 16.30 5.80 -18.14
N THR A 343 15.10 5.77 -17.55
CA THR A 343 14.05 6.75 -17.83
C THR A 343 14.16 8.03 -17.00
N LYS A 344 14.96 8.06 -15.95
CA LYS A 344 15.15 9.22 -15.08
C LYS A 344 16.35 10.07 -15.48
N LEU A 345 16.28 11.35 -15.11
CA LEU A 345 17.40 12.26 -15.31
C LEU A 345 18.61 11.81 -14.48
N GLY A 346 19.76 11.57 -15.13
CA GLY A 346 20.94 11.05 -14.45
C GLY A 346 20.93 9.55 -14.16
N GLY A 347 19.93 8.80 -14.64
CA GLY A 347 19.88 7.34 -14.57
C GLY A 347 19.49 6.78 -13.18
N THR A 348 19.00 7.61 -12.29
CA THR A 348 18.56 7.24 -10.93
C THR A 348 17.49 8.22 -10.47
N PHE A 349 16.71 7.82 -9.46
CA PHE A 349 15.72 8.71 -8.80
C PHE A 349 16.42 9.94 -8.19
N GLY A 350 15.92 11.13 -8.50
CA GLY A 350 16.38 12.42 -7.98
C GLY A 350 15.37 13.08 -7.02
N GLU A 351 15.67 14.30 -6.58
CA GLU A 351 14.78 15.05 -5.67
C GLU A 351 13.38 15.29 -6.28
N GLU A 352 13.30 15.51 -7.60
CA GLU A 352 12.04 15.71 -8.31
C GLU A 352 11.16 14.46 -8.29
N ASP A 353 11.75 13.27 -8.45
CA ASP A 353 11.01 12.01 -8.38
C ASP A 353 10.42 11.74 -6.99
N TYR A 354 11.19 12.08 -5.94
CA TYR A 354 10.68 11.99 -4.56
C TYR A 354 9.56 13.02 -4.29
N ASP A 355 9.63 14.22 -4.87
CA ASP A 355 8.56 15.21 -4.77
C ASP A 355 7.26 14.71 -5.42
N VAL A 356 7.35 14.06 -6.58
CA VAL A 356 6.21 13.41 -7.25
C VAL A 356 5.57 12.34 -6.36
N VAL A 357 6.38 11.48 -5.73
CA VAL A 357 5.86 10.46 -4.79
C VAL A 357 5.22 11.09 -3.56
N ASN A 358 5.80 12.16 -3.00
CA ASN A 358 5.21 12.87 -1.86
C ASN A 358 3.85 13.48 -2.22
N LYS A 359 3.74 14.12 -3.38
CA LYS A 359 2.48 14.69 -3.88
C LYS A 359 1.41 13.61 -4.13
N LEU A 360 1.82 12.43 -4.62
CA LEU A 360 0.93 11.27 -4.72
C LEU A 360 0.40 10.86 -3.34
N GLN A 361 1.29 10.74 -2.35
CA GLN A 361 0.91 10.36 -0.99
C GLN A 361 -0.05 11.37 -0.36
N ASP A 362 0.22 12.66 -0.55
CA ASP A 362 -0.66 13.74 -0.08
C ASP A 362 -2.05 13.67 -0.75
N ALA A 363 -2.10 13.47 -2.06
CA ALA A 363 -3.35 13.38 -2.81
C ALA A 363 -4.18 12.14 -2.43
N LEU A 364 -3.53 10.97 -2.27
CA LEU A 364 -4.17 9.74 -1.81
C LEU A 364 -4.65 9.87 -0.36
N GLY A 365 -3.89 10.58 0.49
CA GLY A 365 -4.26 10.85 1.89
C GLY A 365 -5.53 11.68 2.06
N LEU A 366 -5.98 12.39 1.01
CA LEU A 366 -7.26 13.12 1.01
C LEU A 366 -8.48 12.21 0.76
N LEU A 367 -8.27 11.00 0.23
CA LEU A 367 -9.35 10.08 -0.13
C LEU A 367 -9.92 9.39 1.10
N SER A 368 -11.16 9.72 1.44
CA SER A 368 -11.86 9.09 2.57
C SER A 368 -12.31 7.66 2.25
N GLY A 369 -12.15 6.74 3.19
CA GLY A 369 -12.56 5.34 3.03
C GLY A 369 -11.54 4.47 2.32
N TYR A 370 -10.30 4.93 2.21
CA TYR A 370 -9.16 4.16 1.73
C TYR A 370 -8.03 4.20 2.74
N GLU A 371 -7.27 3.11 2.78
CA GLU A 371 -5.99 2.97 3.48
C GLU A 371 -4.95 2.51 2.47
N PHE A 372 -3.85 3.26 2.35
CA PHE A 372 -2.83 3.01 1.32
C PHE A 372 -1.54 2.48 1.92
N ILE A 373 -0.95 1.50 1.24
CA ILE A 373 0.36 0.92 1.53
C ILE A 373 1.21 0.97 0.26
N TYR A 374 2.50 1.27 0.41
CA TYR A 374 3.38 1.51 -0.73
C TYR A 374 4.40 0.40 -0.89
N PHE A 375 4.52 -0.15 -2.11
CA PHE A 375 5.47 -1.15 -2.54
C PHE A 375 6.40 -0.55 -3.58
N ASN A 376 7.60 -0.24 -3.19
CA ASN A 376 8.66 0.31 -4.03
C ASN A 376 10.00 -0.43 -3.84
N ASP A 377 9.99 -1.62 -3.27
CA ASP A 377 11.13 -2.51 -3.15
C ASP A 377 10.93 -3.70 -4.10
N HIS A 378 11.57 -3.67 -5.27
CA HIS A 378 11.39 -4.70 -6.27
C HIS A 378 12.16 -6.00 -5.96
N ASP A 379 13.07 -6.00 -4.99
CA ASP A 379 13.74 -7.21 -4.53
C ASP A 379 12.81 -8.08 -3.68
N SER A 380 12.02 -7.44 -2.82
CA SER A 380 11.03 -8.14 -1.98
C SER A 380 9.64 -8.23 -2.61
N LEU A 381 9.35 -7.47 -3.69
CA LEU A 381 8.00 -7.29 -4.22
C LEU A 381 7.24 -8.60 -4.49
N VAL A 382 7.90 -9.62 -5.04
CA VAL A 382 7.27 -10.92 -5.35
C VAL A 382 6.84 -11.64 -4.08
N ASP A 383 7.70 -11.64 -3.06
CA ASP A 383 7.41 -12.27 -1.77
C ASP A 383 6.40 -11.45 -0.97
N ASP A 384 6.46 -10.13 -1.08
CA ASP A 384 5.45 -9.22 -0.53
C ASP A 384 4.07 -9.46 -1.12
N LEU A 385 3.95 -9.50 -2.45
CA LEU A 385 2.68 -9.80 -3.11
C LEU A 385 2.14 -11.17 -2.75
N ARG A 386 3.00 -12.19 -2.65
CA ARG A 386 2.60 -13.54 -2.23
C ARG A 386 2.10 -13.57 -0.78
N THR A 387 2.79 -12.84 0.11
CA THR A 387 2.51 -12.84 1.54
C THR A 387 1.28 -12.02 1.90
N TYR A 388 1.09 -10.91 1.20
CA TYR A 388 0.13 -9.88 1.57
C TYR A 388 -0.97 -9.65 0.53
N GLY A 389 -0.93 -10.32 -0.61
CA GLY A 389 -1.92 -10.14 -1.68
C GLY A 389 -3.36 -10.35 -1.21
N ASP A 390 -3.58 -11.34 -0.33
CA ASP A 390 -4.90 -11.60 0.25
C ASP A 390 -5.36 -10.55 1.27
N ALA A 391 -4.44 -9.71 1.76
CA ALA A 391 -4.74 -8.69 2.78
C ALA A 391 -5.13 -7.33 2.18
N VAL A 392 -4.97 -7.14 0.87
CA VAL A 392 -5.36 -5.93 0.16
C VAL A 392 -6.57 -6.18 -0.72
N ASP A 393 -7.47 -5.20 -0.77
CA ASP A 393 -8.66 -5.27 -1.62
C ASP A 393 -8.32 -5.03 -3.10
N LEU A 394 -7.23 -4.28 -3.35
CA LEU A 394 -6.82 -3.86 -4.68
C LEU A 394 -5.34 -3.46 -4.69
N VAL A 395 -4.63 -3.77 -5.76
CA VAL A 395 -3.33 -3.15 -6.07
C VAL A 395 -3.55 -1.97 -7.01
N PHE A 396 -3.15 -0.77 -6.58
CA PHE A 396 -3.03 0.39 -7.46
C PHE A 396 -1.68 0.32 -8.17
N ASN A 397 -1.68 -0.21 -9.38
CA ASN A 397 -0.47 -0.37 -10.18
C ASN A 397 -0.11 0.96 -10.85
N LEU A 398 0.85 1.66 -10.28
CA LEU A 398 1.41 2.92 -10.76
C LEU A 398 2.90 2.78 -11.15
N CYS A 399 3.37 1.54 -11.34
CA CYS A 399 4.76 1.24 -11.70
C CYS A 399 4.93 1.31 -13.22
N ASP A 400 4.97 2.51 -13.76
CA ASP A 400 5.22 2.80 -15.18
C ASP A 400 6.71 2.65 -15.54
N GLU A 401 7.61 2.65 -14.57
CA GLU A 401 9.02 2.29 -14.77
C GLU A 401 9.23 0.80 -15.10
N GLY A 402 8.22 -0.03 -14.86
CA GLY A 402 8.30 -1.48 -15.02
C GLY A 402 8.98 -2.22 -13.86
N LEU A 403 8.84 -3.54 -13.84
CA LEU A 403 9.47 -4.37 -12.80
C LEU A 403 11.00 -4.19 -12.85
N ARG A 404 11.60 -3.86 -11.69
CA ARG A 404 13.04 -3.55 -11.53
C ARG A 404 13.50 -2.32 -12.31
N ASN A 405 12.61 -1.38 -12.56
CA ASN A 405 12.83 -0.18 -13.37
C ASN A 405 13.30 -0.50 -14.80
N ASP A 406 12.80 -1.59 -15.36
CA ASP A 406 13.01 -1.95 -16.77
C ASP A 406 11.68 -1.80 -17.50
N PRO A 407 11.48 -0.78 -18.34
CA PRO A 407 10.23 -0.54 -19.06
C PRO A 407 9.77 -1.74 -19.90
N ARG A 408 10.70 -2.59 -20.36
CA ARG A 408 10.36 -3.83 -21.07
C ARG A 408 9.67 -4.86 -20.18
N GLN A 409 9.77 -4.69 -18.87
CA GLN A 409 9.17 -5.55 -17.86
C GLN A 409 7.89 -4.95 -17.22
N GLU A 410 7.34 -3.87 -17.75
CA GLU A 410 6.09 -3.27 -17.26
C GLU A 410 4.95 -4.30 -17.20
N LEU A 411 4.81 -5.12 -18.26
CA LEU A 411 3.79 -6.18 -18.33
C LEU A 411 3.98 -7.30 -17.29
N HIS A 412 5.17 -7.45 -16.70
CA HIS A 412 5.43 -8.54 -15.75
C HIS A 412 4.73 -8.32 -14.42
N LEU A 413 4.54 -7.07 -14.00
CA LEU A 413 3.84 -6.79 -12.75
C LEU A 413 2.36 -7.21 -12.81
N PRO A 414 1.54 -6.77 -13.78
CA PRO A 414 0.18 -7.29 -13.89
C PRO A 414 0.11 -8.80 -14.14
N ALA A 415 1.10 -9.41 -14.81
CA ALA A 415 1.15 -10.86 -14.97
C ALA A 415 1.39 -11.59 -13.63
N LEU A 416 2.20 -11.04 -12.75
CA LEU A 416 2.38 -11.55 -11.37
C LEU A 416 1.09 -11.41 -10.57
N LEU A 417 0.43 -10.26 -10.64
CA LEU A 417 -0.83 -10.02 -9.95
C LEU A 417 -1.93 -10.99 -10.41
N GLU A 418 -2.04 -11.25 -11.72
CA GLU A 418 -2.95 -12.27 -12.26
C GLU A 418 -2.57 -13.69 -11.81
N THR A 419 -1.28 -14.01 -11.69
CA THR A 419 -0.80 -15.31 -11.22
C THR A 419 -1.16 -15.58 -9.76
N PHE A 420 -1.21 -14.52 -8.96
CA PHE A 420 -1.57 -14.58 -7.54
C PHE A 420 -3.05 -14.29 -7.26
N ASP A 421 -3.89 -14.15 -8.29
CA ASP A 421 -5.31 -13.79 -8.18
C ASP A 421 -5.55 -12.47 -7.41
N ILE A 422 -4.59 -11.54 -7.47
CA ILE A 422 -4.69 -10.25 -6.78
C ILE A 422 -5.36 -9.22 -7.70
N PRO A 423 -6.48 -8.59 -7.30
CA PRO A 423 -7.12 -7.52 -8.05
C PRO A 423 -6.20 -6.30 -8.20
N TYR A 424 -6.22 -5.65 -9.37
CA TYR A 424 -5.37 -4.47 -9.64
C TYR A 424 -6.02 -3.49 -10.61
N THR A 425 -5.50 -2.25 -10.63
CA THR A 425 -5.89 -1.19 -11.57
C THR A 425 -5.10 -1.26 -12.85
N GLY A 426 -5.68 -0.71 -13.92
CA GLY A 426 -5.01 -0.54 -15.21
C GLY A 426 -4.98 -1.77 -16.08
N ALA A 427 -4.19 -1.69 -17.13
CA ALA A 427 -4.15 -2.66 -18.21
C ALA A 427 -3.58 -4.02 -17.81
N GLY A 428 -4.07 -5.08 -18.43
CA GLY A 428 -3.51 -6.42 -18.28
C GLY A 428 -2.24 -6.63 -19.12
N PRO A 429 -1.50 -7.71 -18.87
CA PRO A 429 -0.22 -7.96 -19.51
C PRO A 429 -0.29 -8.04 -21.04
N GLN A 430 -1.39 -8.55 -21.59
CA GLN A 430 -1.59 -8.60 -23.04
C GLN A 430 -1.77 -7.21 -23.66
N CYS A 431 -2.52 -6.33 -23.00
CA CYS A 431 -2.73 -4.97 -23.45
C CYS A 431 -1.42 -4.20 -23.47
N LEU A 432 -0.64 -4.28 -22.39
CA LEU A 432 0.69 -3.67 -22.29
C LEU A 432 1.63 -4.18 -23.38
N ALA A 433 1.71 -5.51 -23.57
CA ALA A 433 2.56 -6.11 -24.61
C ALA A 433 2.21 -5.63 -26.03
N HIS A 434 0.92 -5.45 -26.32
CA HIS A 434 0.47 -4.94 -27.61
C HIS A 434 0.79 -3.46 -27.78
N CYS A 435 0.54 -2.65 -26.75
CA CYS A 435 0.71 -1.20 -26.80
C CYS A 435 2.19 -0.78 -26.81
N TYR A 436 3.08 -1.59 -26.25
CA TYR A 436 4.52 -1.35 -26.27
C TYR A 436 5.12 -1.42 -27.68
N ASP A 437 4.50 -2.19 -28.61
CA ASP A 437 4.92 -2.29 -30.02
C ASP A 437 4.10 -1.33 -30.90
N LYS A 438 4.71 -0.20 -31.28
CA LYS A 438 4.07 0.87 -32.07
C LYS A 438 3.58 0.37 -33.43
N SER A 439 4.32 -0.55 -34.08
CA SER A 439 3.91 -1.13 -35.37
C SER A 439 2.68 -2.03 -35.24
N MET A 440 2.54 -2.74 -34.10
CA MET A 440 1.37 -3.56 -33.81
C MET A 440 0.11 -2.68 -33.63
N ILE A 441 0.22 -1.62 -32.83
CA ILE A 441 -0.92 -0.68 -32.61
C ILE A 441 -1.36 -0.03 -33.92
N ARG A 442 -0.41 0.42 -34.74
CA ARG A 442 -0.73 0.96 -36.06
C ARG A 442 -1.45 -0.06 -36.94
N GLY A 443 -1.00 -1.31 -36.93
CA GLY A 443 -1.64 -2.40 -37.68
C GLY A 443 -3.08 -2.65 -37.22
N VAL A 444 -3.32 -2.66 -35.91
CA VAL A 444 -4.66 -2.80 -35.33
C VAL A 444 -5.55 -1.61 -35.70
N ALA A 445 -5.06 -0.38 -35.56
CA ALA A 445 -5.79 0.84 -35.89
C ALA A 445 -6.18 0.87 -37.39
N ALA A 446 -5.22 0.57 -38.29
CA ALA A 446 -5.46 0.51 -39.74
C ALA A 446 -6.51 -0.54 -40.10
N GLU A 447 -6.48 -1.74 -39.50
CA GLU A 447 -7.50 -2.79 -39.72
C GLU A 447 -8.89 -2.33 -39.28
N MET A 448 -8.97 -1.46 -38.26
CA MET A 448 -10.22 -0.87 -37.80
C MET A 448 -10.68 0.34 -38.61
N GLY A 449 -9.93 0.76 -39.64
CA GLY A 449 -10.16 1.94 -40.43
C GLY A 449 -9.87 3.26 -39.71
N ILE A 450 -9.05 3.21 -38.65
CA ILE A 450 -8.59 4.38 -37.92
C ILE A 450 -7.32 4.91 -38.59
N PRO A 451 -7.27 6.20 -38.95
CA PRO A 451 -6.10 6.76 -39.63
C PRO A 451 -4.81 6.67 -38.81
N VAL A 452 -3.75 6.25 -39.45
CA VAL A 452 -2.36 6.23 -38.94
C VAL A 452 -1.43 6.79 -40.01
N ALA A 453 -0.31 7.37 -39.63
CA ALA A 453 0.68 7.83 -40.59
C ALA A 453 1.17 6.64 -41.44
N ASP A 454 1.46 6.84 -42.74
CA ASP A 454 2.12 5.83 -43.55
C ASP A 454 3.49 5.52 -42.96
N GLY A 455 3.88 4.24 -42.91
CA GLY A 455 5.10 3.87 -42.22
C GLY A 455 5.75 2.57 -42.71
N TYR A 456 7.02 2.46 -42.45
CA TYR A 456 7.86 1.33 -42.80
C TYR A 456 8.60 0.76 -41.58
N PHE A 457 8.36 -0.52 -41.27
CA PHE A 457 9.04 -1.22 -40.17
C PHE A 457 10.45 -1.67 -40.64
N LEU A 458 11.48 -1.17 -39.96
CA LEU A 458 12.87 -1.40 -40.27
C LEU A 458 13.54 -2.28 -39.23
N ARG A 459 13.89 -3.52 -39.62
CA ARG A 459 14.65 -4.44 -38.77
C ARG A 459 16.13 -4.03 -38.70
N PRO A 460 16.87 -4.48 -37.67
CA PRO A 460 18.30 -4.14 -37.52
C PRO A 460 19.17 -4.53 -38.72
N ASP A 461 18.89 -5.68 -39.29
CA ASP A 461 19.62 -6.28 -40.40
C ASP A 461 19.08 -5.88 -41.80
N ALA A 462 17.99 -5.13 -41.84
CA ALA A 462 17.37 -4.74 -43.09
C ALA A 462 18.01 -3.49 -43.72
N SER A 463 18.08 -3.47 -45.04
CA SER A 463 18.43 -2.27 -45.79
C SER A 463 17.19 -1.48 -46.17
N LEU A 464 17.32 -0.16 -46.24
CA LEU A 464 16.24 0.70 -46.73
C LEU A 464 15.85 0.37 -48.18
N PRO A 465 14.57 0.21 -48.48
CA PRO A 465 14.10 -0.03 -49.84
C PRO A 465 14.44 1.13 -50.77
N THR A 466 14.53 0.83 -52.08
CA THR A 466 14.76 1.83 -53.12
C THR A 466 13.78 1.62 -54.24
N PRO A 467 12.81 2.53 -54.45
CA PRO A 467 12.53 3.74 -53.69
C PRO A 467 11.99 3.44 -52.28
N LEU A 468 12.07 4.41 -51.35
CA LEU A 468 11.35 4.35 -50.08
C LEU A 468 9.85 4.44 -50.41
N PRO A 469 8.99 3.59 -49.80
CA PRO A 469 7.55 3.64 -50.04
C PRO A 469 6.81 4.70 -49.18
N LEU A 470 7.51 5.80 -48.83
CA LEU A 470 7.02 6.91 -48.02
C LEU A 470 7.39 8.23 -48.68
N SER A 471 6.58 9.26 -48.41
CA SER A 471 6.84 10.65 -48.78
C SER A 471 7.65 11.35 -47.71
N TYR A 472 8.61 12.20 -48.13
CA TYR A 472 9.35 13.05 -47.20
C TYR A 472 8.54 14.33 -46.85
N PRO A 473 8.72 14.89 -45.64
CA PRO A 473 9.63 14.45 -44.57
C PRO A 473 9.15 13.18 -43.86
N VAL A 474 10.10 12.42 -43.32
CA VAL A 474 9.83 11.23 -42.54
C VAL A 474 10.45 11.34 -41.14
N LEU A 475 9.83 10.69 -40.15
CA LEU A 475 10.30 10.58 -38.78
C LEU A 475 10.81 9.16 -38.50
N VAL A 476 11.95 9.03 -37.86
CA VAL A 476 12.51 7.75 -37.39
C VAL A 476 12.32 7.65 -35.89
N LYS A 477 11.64 6.58 -35.42
CA LYS A 477 11.46 6.33 -33.99
C LYS A 477 11.72 4.86 -33.63
N PRO A 478 12.12 4.54 -32.40
CA PRO A 478 12.13 3.16 -31.91
C PRO A 478 10.75 2.54 -32.02
N ASN A 479 10.67 1.28 -32.41
CA ASN A 479 9.37 0.58 -32.48
C ASN A 479 8.82 0.25 -31.10
N ALA A 480 9.72 -0.08 -30.15
CA ALA A 480 9.39 -0.44 -28.78
C ALA A 480 10.21 0.41 -27.81
N ALA A 481 9.67 1.54 -27.41
CA ALA A 481 10.29 2.42 -26.42
C ALA A 481 9.26 3.39 -25.85
N ASP A 482 9.44 3.75 -24.59
CA ASP A 482 8.65 4.75 -23.90
C ASP A 482 9.39 6.10 -23.79
N ASN A 483 8.68 7.14 -23.37
CA ASN A 483 9.22 8.46 -23.06
C ASN A 483 10.03 9.11 -24.19
N SER A 484 9.68 8.85 -25.46
CA SER A 484 10.37 9.40 -26.63
C SER A 484 11.87 9.12 -26.67
N ALA A 485 12.34 7.99 -26.09
CA ALA A 485 13.76 7.63 -26.02
C ALA A 485 14.42 7.69 -27.40
N GLY A 486 15.50 8.47 -27.53
CA GLY A 486 16.25 8.65 -28.78
C GLY A 486 15.55 9.50 -29.85
N MET A 487 14.41 10.12 -29.56
CA MET A 487 13.69 10.99 -30.52
C MET A 487 14.12 12.46 -30.36
N THR A 488 15.23 12.82 -30.96
CA THR A 488 15.72 14.21 -31.07
C THR A 488 15.28 14.84 -32.38
N THR A 489 15.54 16.12 -32.58
CA THR A 489 15.27 16.82 -33.85
C THR A 489 15.95 16.16 -35.07
N ASP A 490 17.05 15.44 -34.85
CA ASP A 490 17.78 14.68 -35.89
C ASP A 490 17.00 13.45 -36.39
N CYS A 491 15.89 13.10 -35.77
CA CYS A 491 15.02 11.98 -36.18
C CYS A 491 14.14 12.32 -37.39
N ILE A 492 13.97 13.61 -37.73
CA ILE A 492 13.23 14.08 -38.89
C ILE A 492 14.17 14.14 -40.10
N ALA A 493 13.75 13.61 -41.23
CA ALA A 493 14.55 13.54 -42.45
C ALA A 493 13.76 14.04 -43.66
N GLU A 494 14.33 14.98 -44.38
CA GLU A 494 13.79 15.57 -45.62
C GLU A 494 14.21 14.81 -46.88
N ASN A 495 15.19 13.91 -46.79
CA ASN A 495 15.72 13.13 -47.87
C ASN A 495 16.41 11.86 -47.37
N ARG A 496 16.81 10.99 -48.32
CA ARG A 496 17.43 9.70 -48.01
C ARG A 496 18.76 9.79 -47.23
N SER A 497 19.54 10.82 -47.44
CA SER A 497 20.83 10.98 -46.74
C SER A 497 20.59 11.35 -45.26
N GLU A 498 19.59 12.16 -45.02
CA GLU A 498 19.16 12.52 -43.67
C GLU A 498 18.52 11.32 -42.97
N LEU A 499 17.67 10.57 -43.67
CA LEU A 499 17.09 9.35 -43.16
C LEU A 499 18.14 8.34 -42.70
N GLN A 500 19.24 8.17 -43.44
CA GLN A 500 20.34 7.30 -43.02
C GLN A 500 21.04 7.79 -41.75
N ARG A 501 21.19 9.11 -41.59
CA ARG A 501 21.76 9.74 -40.40
C ARG A 501 20.80 9.59 -39.21
N ALA A 502 19.53 9.85 -39.41
CA ALA A 502 18.47 9.69 -38.39
C ALA A 502 18.41 8.25 -37.85
N ILE A 503 18.44 7.24 -38.73
CA ILE A 503 18.49 5.83 -38.33
C ILE A 503 19.71 5.55 -37.45
N GLN A 504 20.89 6.08 -37.85
CA GLN A 504 22.10 5.87 -37.07
C GLN A 504 22.04 6.59 -35.73
N SER A 505 21.50 7.80 -35.68
CA SER A 505 21.30 8.59 -34.46
C SER A 505 20.40 7.85 -33.47
N VAL A 506 19.23 7.40 -33.90
CA VAL A 506 18.33 6.64 -33.05
C VAL A 506 18.97 5.35 -32.54
N ARG A 507 19.63 4.58 -33.38
CA ARG A 507 20.31 3.35 -32.96
C ARG A 507 21.46 3.56 -31.98
N ASN A 508 22.13 4.72 -32.03
CA ASN A 508 23.16 5.06 -31.05
C ASN A 508 22.58 5.26 -29.65
N HIS A 509 21.29 5.67 -29.53
CA HIS A 509 20.61 5.87 -28.24
C HIS A 509 19.95 4.59 -27.73
N VAL A 510 19.24 3.84 -28.60
CA VAL A 510 18.43 2.70 -28.16
C VAL A 510 19.10 1.34 -28.39
N GLY A 511 20.23 1.32 -29.05
CA GLY A 511 20.99 0.12 -29.36
C GLY A 511 20.87 -0.33 -30.82
N PRO A 512 21.93 -1.02 -31.36
CA PRO A 512 22.01 -1.39 -32.76
C PRO A 512 21.03 -2.50 -33.16
N ASN A 513 20.48 -3.24 -32.19
CA ASN A 513 19.62 -4.39 -32.44
C ASN A 513 18.12 -4.04 -32.31
N GLU A 514 17.78 -2.77 -32.05
CA GLU A 514 16.40 -2.34 -31.93
C GLU A 514 15.72 -2.19 -33.29
N ASN A 515 14.45 -2.61 -33.35
CA ASN A 515 13.59 -2.36 -34.49
C ASN A 515 13.19 -0.89 -34.52
N LEU A 516 13.17 -0.31 -35.70
CA LEU A 516 12.77 1.07 -35.91
C LEU A 516 11.51 1.15 -36.74
N LEU A 517 10.78 2.22 -36.53
CA LEU A 517 9.62 2.62 -37.35
C LEU A 517 9.98 3.91 -38.05
N VAL A 518 9.86 3.93 -39.38
CA VAL A 518 10.02 5.12 -40.22
C VAL A 518 8.64 5.50 -40.69
N GLU A 519 8.15 6.70 -40.34
CA GLU A 519 6.81 7.18 -40.66
C GLU A 519 6.84 8.50 -41.40
N GLU A 520 5.83 8.79 -42.22
CA GLU A 520 5.64 10.14 -42.74
C GLU A 520 5.45 11.13 -41.59
N PHE A 521 6.18 12.24 -41.62
CA PHE A 521 6.12 13.24 -40.57
C PHE A 521 4.88 14.12 -40.78
N LEU A 522 3.93 14.00 -39.87
CA LEU A 522 2.72 14.80 -39.85
C LEU A 522 3.02 16.22 -39.38
N THR A 523 2.50 17.24 -40.04
CA THR A 523 2.89 18.64 -39.78
C THR A 523 1.91 19.44 -38.95
N GLY A 524 0.77 18.86 -38.57
CA GLY A 524 -0.24 19.52 -37.72
C GLY A 524 0.05 19.39 -36.23
N ALA A 525 -0.93 19.75 -35.40
CA ALA A 525 -0.83 19.78 -33.95
C ALA A 525 -0.69 18.38 -33.33
N ASP A 526 0.12 18.27 -32.30
CA ASP A 526 0.14 17.13 -31.39
C ASP A 526 -1.03 17.22 -30.41
N LEU A 527 -1.77 16.12 -30.27
CA LEU A 527 -2.99 16.06 -29.48
C LEU A 527 -2.93 14.89 -28.51
N THR A 528 -3.40 15.13 -27.31
CA THR A 528 -3.53 14.09 -26.27
C THR A 528 -4.99 13.95 -25.85
N PHE A 529 -5.48 12.71 -25.77
CA PHE A 529 -6.82 12.38 -25.31
C PHE A 529 -6.82 11.28 -24.26
N GLY A 530 -7.23 11.65 -23.04
CA GLY A 530 -7.34 10.76 -21.89
C GLY A 530 -8.77 10.26 -21.66
N MET A 531 -8.87 9.05 -21.11
CA MET A 531 -10.14 8.47 -20.66
C MET A 531 -9.96 7.78 -19.31
N ILE A 532 -10.97 7.87 -18.42
CA ILE A 532 -11.03 7.20 -17.13
C ILE A 532 -12.35 6.44 -17.01
N GLY A 533 -12.32 5.19 -16.58
CA GLY A 533 -13.48 4.32 -16.46
C GLY A 533 -13.43 3.10 -17.37
N ASN A 534 -14.56 2.42 -17.50
CA ASN A 534 -14.68 1.20 -18.30
C ASN A 534 -15.97 1.20 -19.16
N PRO A 535 -15.90 0.78 -20.45
CA PRO A 535 -17.10 0.59 -21.25
C PRO A 535 -18.05 -0.46 -20.64
N PRO A 536 -19.35 -0.44 -20.97
CA PRO A 536 -20.02 0.57 -21.79
C PRO A 536 -20.52 1.79 -21.02
N ALA A 537 -20.58 1.76 -19.66
CA ALA A 537 -21.45 2.67 -18.92
C ALA A 537 -20.74 3.86 -18.26
N ASP A 538 -19.47 3.73 -17.92
CA ASP A 538 -18.77 4.68 -17.04
C ASP A 538 -17.40 5.15 -17.59
N LEU A 539 -17.16 5.01 -18.89
CA LEU A 539 -15.97 5.57 -19.53
C LEU A 539 -16.14 7.07 -19.76
N ARG A 540 -15.46 7.87 -18.93
CA ARG A 540 -15.42 9.33 -19.00
C ARG A 540 -14.30 9.76 -19.95
N SER A 541 -14.58 10.69 -20.84
CA SER A 541 -13.63 11.37 -21.71
C SER A 541 -13.12 12.62 -21.00
N LEU A 542 -11.82 12.83 -21.00
CA LEU A 542 -11.19 14.07 -20.57
C LEU A 542 -11.15 15.08 -21.74
N PRO A 543 -10.93 16.38 -21.48
CA PRO A 543 -10.66 17.34 -22.54
C PRO A 543 -9.51 16.89 -23.44
N ILE A 544 -9.63 17.08 -24.75
CA ILE A 544 -8.49 16.90 -25.65
C ILE A 544 -7.57 18.10 -25.46
N THR A 545 -6.28 17.85 -25.28
CA THR A 545 -5.24 18.87 -25.19
C THR A 545 -4.36 18.88 -26.43
N GLU A 546 -3.76 20.01 -26.73
CA GLU A 546 -2.72 20.16 -27.74
C GLU A 546 -1.47 20.79 -27.15
N ASP A 547 -0.30 20.41 -27.66
CA ASP A 547 0.94 21.05 -27.30
C ASP A 547 1.05 22.41 -28.03
N ASP A 548 1.09 23.53 -27.25
CA ASP A 548 1.19 24.86 -27.83
C ASP A 548 2.65 25.19 -28.16
N TYR A 549 2.98 25.12 -29.43
CA TYR A 549 4.30 25.47 -29.96
C TYR A 549 4.44 26.96 -30.36
N SER A 550 3.48 27.81 -30.01
CA SER A 550 3.46 29.23 -30.45
C SER A 550 4.64 30.05 -29.97
N ARG A 551 5.25 29.66 -28.86
CA ARG A 551 6.44 30.31 -28.28
C ARG A 551 7.78 29.70 -28.76
N LEU A 552 7.72 28.52 -29.40
CA LEU A 552 8.90 27.85 -29.88
C LEU A 552 9.52 28.61 -31.07
N PRO A 553 10.86 28.79 -31.15
CA PRO A 553 11.56 29.39 -32.28
C PRO A 553 11.16 28.80 -33.62
N ASP A 554 11.04 29.61 -34.66
CA ASP A 554 10.55 29.23 -35.99
C ASP A 554 11.45 28.19 -36.73
N ASP A 555 12.72 28.13 -36.38
CA ASP A 555 13.71 27.20 -36.93
C ASP A 555 13.69 25.81 -36.27
N LEU A 556 12.91 25.66 -35.21
CA LEU A 556 12.74 24.36 -34.54
C LEU A 556 11.49 23.62 -35.04
N PRO A 557 11.62 22.31 -35.35
CA PRO A 557 10.47 21.51 -35.76
C PRO A 557 9.44 21.42 -34.63
N ARG A 558 8.14 21.45 -34.99
CA ARG A 558 7.02 21.35 -34.06
C ARG A 558 6.74 19.90 -33.76
N PHE A 559 7.38 19.32 -32.73
CA PHE A 559 7.10 17.98 -32.25
C PHE A 559 7.62 17.74 -30.82
N CYS A 560 6.92 16.92 -30.05
CA CYS A 560 7.27 16.59 -28.67
C CYS A 560 8.24 15.39 -28.64
N GLY A 561 9.54 15.70 -28.67
CA GLY A 561 10.61 14.70 -28.63
C GLY A 561 11.22 14.50 -27.25
N PHE A 562 12.43 13.89 -27.23
CA PHE A 562 13.19 13.62 -26.01
C PHE A 562 13.52 14.89 -25.20
N ASP A 563 13.89 15.97 -25.91
CA ASP A 563 14.27 17.24 -25.27
C ASP A 563 13.12 17.90 -24.50
N ALA A 564 11.87 17.72 -24.95
CA ALA A 564 10.69 18.23 -24.27
C ALA A 564 10.42 17.54 -22.92
N LYS A 565 10.95 16.34 -22.72
CA LYS A 565 10.70 15.51 -21.54
C LYS A 565 11.89 15.38 -20.60
N ARG A 566 13.09 15.80 -21.02
CA ARG A 566 14.32 15.49 -20.28
C ARG A 566 15.42 16.56 -20.29
N ASN A 567 15.22 17.65 -20.97
CA ASN A 567 16.22 18.71 -21.02
C ASN A 567 15.64 20.03 -20.51
N PRO A 568 15.80 20.34 -19.21
CA PRO A 568 15.26 21.59 -18.63
C PRO A 568 15.78 22.87 -19.29
N ASP A 569 16.92 22.81 -19.98
CA ASP A 569 17.49 23.95 -20.70
C ASP A 569 16.98 24.06 -22.16
N SER A 570 16.15 23.11 -22.59
CA SER A 570 15.60 23.09 -23.96
C SER A 570 14.41 24.05 -24.10
N PRO A 571 14.29 24.78 -25.23
CA PRO A 571 13.06 25.50 -25.55
C PRO A 571 11.81 24.62 -25.59
N TYR A 572 11.94 23.34 -25.89
CA TYR A 572 10.82 22.40 -25.85
C TYR A 572 10.31 22.15 -24.44
N TRP A 573 11.17 22.24 -23.42
CA TRP A 573 10.77 22.13 -22.02
C TRP A 573 10.17 23.46 -21.49
N THR A 574 10.77 24.61 -21.87
CA THR A 574 10.41 25.89 -21.27
C THR A 574 9.26 26.61 -21.99
N ASP A 575 9.09 26.38 -23.30
CA ASP A 575 8.21 27.18 -24.15
C ASP A 575 7.03 26.41 -24.74
N VAL A 576 6.92 25.10 -24.48
CA VAL A 576 5.79 24.27 -24.89
C VAL A 576 4.93 23.92 -23.68
N GLU A 577 3.65 24.25 -23.73
CA GLU A 577 2.68 23.96 -22.67
C GLU A 577 1.44 23.26 -23.27
N PRO A 578 0.84 22.29 -22.56
CA PRO A 578 -0.42 21.73 -22.97
C PRO A 578 -1.56 22.74 -22.78
N VAL A 579 -2.40 22.90 -23.77
CA VAL A 579 -3.59 23.77 -23.74
C VAL A 579 -4.83 22.99 -24.23
N PRO A 580 -6.05 23.41 -23.88
CA PRO A 580 -7.25 22.81 -24.46
C PRO A 580 -7.27 22.95 -25.98
N ALA A 581 -7.39 21.84 -26.70
CA ALA A 581 -7.35 21.82 -28.15
C ALA A 581 -8.57 22.52 -28.78
N ASN A 582 -8.28 23.43 -29.71
CA ASN A 582 -9.31 24.12 -30.49
C ASN A 582 -9.58 23.38 -31.79
N LEU A 583 -10.42 22.35 -31.77
CA LEU A 583 -10.68 21.44 -32.88
C LEU A 583 -12.10 21.64 -33.48
N PRO A 584 -12.25 21.44 -34.78
CA PRO A 584 -13.58 21.25 -35.41
C PRO A 584 -14.35 20.11 -34.71
N ASP A 585 -15.65 20.24 -34.60
CA ASP A 585 -16.50 19.25 -33.92
C ASP A 585 -16.37 17.85 -34.50
N ASP A 586 -16.25 17.73 -35.83
CA ASP A 586 -16.13 16.43 -36.52
C ASP A 586 -14.77 15.76 -36.17
N THR A 587 -13.68 16.51 -36.19
CA THR A 587 -12.34 16.03 -35.76
C THR A 587 -12.35 15.57 -34.31
N ARG A 588 -12.94 16.39 -33.42
CA ARG A 588 -13.10 16.05 -32.00
C ARG A 588 -13.88 14.76 -31.82
N LYS A 589 -15.01 14.61 -32.44
CA LYS A 589 -15.87 13.41 -32.39
C LYS A 589 -15.16 12.18 -32.95
N GLN A 590 -14.38 12.37 -34.02
CA GLN A 590 -13.57 11.30 -34.60
C GLN A 590 -12.55 10.77 -33.61
N ILE A 591 -11.72 11.64 -33.01
CA ILE A 591 -10.73 11.26 -32.01
C ILE A 591 -11.40 10.51 -30.84
N GLN A 592 -12.49 11.06 -30.30
CA GLN A 592 -13.21 10.44 -29.19
C GLN A 592 -13.78 9.05 -29.54
N ARG A 593 -14.38 8.91 -30.69
CA ARG A 593 -14.93 7.64 -31.19
C ARG A 593 -13.84 6.61 -31.40
N ASP A 594 -12.78 6.98 -32.11
CA ASP A 594 -11.72 6.07 -32.53
C ASP A 594 -10.86 5.63 -31.35
N SER A 595 -10.57 6.53 -30.40
CA SER A 595 -9.92 6.20 -29.15
C SER A 595 -10.75 5.24 -28.28
N ARG A 596 -12.09 5.44 -28.23
CA ARG A 596 -12.97 4.52 -27.51
C ARG A 596 -12.99 3.12 -28.15
N LEU A 597 -13.04 3.03 -29.46
CA LEU A 597 -12.95 1.75 -30.18
C LEU A 597 -11.62 1.04 -29.91
N LEU A 598 -10.52 1.79 -29.89
CA LEU A 598 -9.18 1.25 -29.55
C LEU A 598 -9.11 0.82 -28.08
N PHE A 599 -9.64 1.60 -27.15
CA PHE A 599 -9.71 1.24 -25.75
C PHE A 599 -10.35 -0.14 -25.55
N GLU A 600 -11.50 -0.37 -26.19
CA GLU A 600 -12.20 -1.65 -26.14
C GLU A 600 -11.41 -2.77 -26.85
N ARG A 601 -10.87 -2.49 -28.05
CA ARG A 601 -10.18 -3.49 -28.89
C ARG A 601 -8.86 -3.96 -28.29
N LEU A 602 -8.11 -3.04 -27.68
CA LEU A 602 -6.82 -3.34 -27.05
C LEU A 602 -6.97 -3.97 -25.66
N GLY A 603 -8.16 -3.90 -25.07
CA GLY A 603 -8.43 -4.38 -23.72
C GLY A 603 -7.89 -3.45 -22.64
N CYS A 604 -7.84 -2.14 -22.90
CA CYS A 604 -7.55 -1.14 -21.87
C CYS A 604 -8.57 -1.22 -20.75
N ARG A 605 -8.16 -0.89 -19.54
CA ARG A 605 -8.99 -0.93 -18.34
C ARG A 605 -8.70 0.25 -17.45
N ASP A 606 -9.74 0.78 -16.81
CA ASP A 606 -9.75 1.78 -15.77
C ASP A 606 -9.28 3.16 -16.22
N TYR A 607 -8.24 3.28 -17.02
CA TYR A 607 -7.77 4.53 -17.63
C TYR A 607 -6.88 4.24 -18.84
N ALA A 608 -6.76 5.19 -19.76
CA ALA A 608 -5.82 5.14 -20.87
C ALA A 608 -5.65 6.54 -21.50
N ARG A 609 -4.57 6.72 -22.24
CA ARG A 609 -4.25 7.92 -23.02
C ARG A 609 -3.95 7.51 -24.46
N PHE A 610 -4.46 8.30 -25.41
CA PHE A 610 -4.22 8.14 -26.85
C PHE A 610 -3.60 9.40 -27.38
N ASP A 611 -2.46 9.26 -28.05
CA ASP A 611 -1.73 10.38 -28.61
C ASP A 611 -2.00 10.43 -30.12
N TRP A 612 -2.40 11.58 -30.59
CA TRP A 612 -2.82 11.86 -31.94
C TRP A 612 -2.01 12.98 -32.54
N ARG A 613 -1.95 13.04 -33.86
CA ARG A 613 -1.38 14.18 -34.55
C ARG A 613 -2.21 14.50 -35.80
N LEU A 614 -2.38 15.78 -36.06
CA LEU A 614 -3.05 16.23 -37.29
C LEU A 614 -2.07 16.19 -38.46
N ASP A 615 -2.57 15.88 -39.64
CA ASP A 615 -1.83 16.10 -40.87
C ASP A 615 -1.91 17.57 -41.36
N GLY A 616 -1.34 17.88 -42.54
CA GLY A 616 -1.36 19.22 -43.12
C GLY A 616 -2.76 19.71 -43.54
N GLU A 617 -3.76 18.80 -43.64
CA GLU A 617 -5.16 19.11 -43.98
C GLU A 617 -6.05 19.17 -42.72
N GLY A 618 -5.51 18.86 -41.54
CA GLY A 618 -6.23 18.86 -40.26
C GLY A 618 -6.93 17.55 -39.94
N ALA A 619 -6.63 16.46 -40.62
CA ALA A 619 -7.16 15.13 -40.30
C ALA A 619 -6.35 14.46 -39.21
N PRO A 620 -7.00 13.82 -38.18
CA PRO A 620 -6.31 13.21 -37.08
C PRO A 620 -5.78 11.82 -37.43
N HIS A 621 -4.54 11.55 -37.06
CA HIS A 621 -3.88 10.27 -37.18
C HIS A 621 -3.39 9.80 -35.81
N LEU A 622 -3.61 8.53 -35.47
CA LEU A 622 -3.14 7.93 -34.21
C LEU A 622 -1.61 7.77 -34.26
N LEU A 623 -0.94 8.19 -33.20
CA LEU A 623 0.49 7.98 -32.97
C LEU A 623 0.76 6.78 -32.08
N GLU A 624 0.10 6.71 -30.92
CA GLU A 624 0.28 5.63 -29.95
C GLU A 624 -0.91 5.52 -28.98
N ALA A 625 -0.98 4.39 -28.28
CA ALA A 625 -1.93 4.13 -27.22
C ALA A 625 -1.16 3.79 -25.95
N ASN A 626 -1.43 4.51 -24.88
CA ASN A 626 -0.80 4.35 -23.56
C ASN A 626 -1.85 3.81 -22.57
N PRO A 627 -1.84 2.49 -22.30
CA PRO A 627 -2.87 1.85 -21.47
C PRO A 627 -2.68 2.05 -19.97
N ASN A 628 -1.47 2.41 -19.54
CA ASN A 628 -1.12 2.88 -18.20
C ASN A 628 -0.33 4.18 -18.33
N PRO A 629 -0.99 5.30 -18.70
CA PRO A 629 -0.28 6.56 -18.86
C PRO A 629 0.25 7.07 -17.52
N GLY A 630 1.32 7.84 -17.56
CA GLY A 630 1.91 8.47 -16.38
C GLY A 630 0.87 9.13 -15.50
N TRP A 631 0.98 8.86 -14.21
CA TRP A 631 0.04 9.23 -13.16
C TRP A 631 0.46 10.48 -12.38
N CYS A 632 1.61 11.06 -12.70
CA CYS A 632 2.15 12.21 -11.99
C CYS A 632 1.19 13.40 -12.02
N TRP A 633 1.25 14.22 -10.99
CA TRP A 633 0.41 15.42 -10.81
C TRP A 633 0.51 16.43 -11.96
N ASP A 634 1.65 16.45 -12.64
CA ASP A 634 2.01 17.26 -13.82
C ASP A 634 2.05 16.43 -15.12
N GLY A 635 1.47 15.23 -15.11
CA GLY A 635 1.36 14.40 -16.30
C GLY A 635 0.14 14.77 -17.17
N HIS A 636 0.25 14.53 -18.47
CA HIS A 636 -0.79 14.91 -19.47
C HIS A 636 -2.21 14.46 -19.12
N LEU A 637 -2.39 13.32 -18.42
CA LEU A 637 -3.71 12.86 -18.00
C LEU A 637 -4.32 13.79 -16.94
N VAL A 638 -3.51 14.21 -15.97
CA VAL A 638 -3.94 15.06 -14.86
C VAL A 638 -4.12 16.49 -15.33
N GLU A 639 -3.22 16.99 -16.17
CA GLU A 639 -3.35 18.32 -16.80
C GLU A 639 -4.61 18.42 -17.66
N ALA A 640 -4.91 17.39 -18.48
CA ALA A 640 -6.15 17.34 -19.24
C ALA A 640 -7.39 17.36 -18.33
N ALA A 641 -7.36 16.65 -17.20
CA ALA A 641 -8.45 16.66 -16.23
C ALA A 641 -8.62 18.01 -15.52
N ALA A 642 -7.52 18.72 -15.26
CA ALA A 642 -7.54 20.04 -14.63
C ALA A 642 -8.29 21.09 -15.49
N PHE A 643 -8.30 20.97 -16.82
CA PHE A 643 -9.04 21.85 -17.70
C PHE A 643 -10.57 21.76 -17.57
N ASP A 644 -11.10 20.69 -17.00
CA ASP A 644 -12.52 20.60 -16.64
C ASP A 644 -12.78 20.74 -15.13
N GLY A 645 -11.77 21.15 -14.37
CA GLY A 645 -11.84 21.41 -12.94
C GLY A 645 -11.69 20.16 -12.06
N THR A 646 -11.24 19.03 -12.60
CA THR A 646 -10.99 17.80 -11.84
C THR A 646 -9.63 17.91 -11.14
N SER A 647 -9.59 17.72 -9.82
CA SER A 647 -8.35 17.74 -9.06
C SER A 647 -7.52 16.46 -9.26
N TYR A 648 -6.25 16.51 -8.87
CA TYR A 648 -5.38 15.33 -8.92
C TYR A 648 -5.92 14.15 -8.08
N SER A 649 -6.40 14.43 -6.87
CA SER A 649 -7.03 13.41 -6.02
C SER A 649 -8.29 12.80 -6.67
N ASP A 650 -9.12 13.62 -7.37
CA ASP A 650 -10.31 13.13 -8.06
C ASP A 650 -9.95 12.24 -9.25
N VAL A 651 -8.82 12.51 -9.94
CA VAL A 651 -8.30 11.63 -11.01
C VAL A 651 -7.91 10.27 -10.44
N LEU A 652 -7.14 10.25 -9.34
CA LEU A 652 -6.71 9.02 -8.68
C LEU A 652 -7.91 8.22 -8.14
N GLU A 653 -8.87 8.90 -7.50
CA GLU A 653 -10.11 8.26 -7.03
C GLU A 653 -10.93 7.70 -8.20
N GLY A 654 -10.99 8.42 -9.31
CA GLY A 654 -11.69 7.98 -10.52
C GLY A 654 -11.12 6.67 -11.09
N ILE A 655 -9.79 6.50 -11.08
CA ILE A 655 -9.12 5.27 -11.52
C ILE A 655 -9.42 4.11 -10.55
N LEU A 656 -9.31 4.36 -9.25
CA LEU A 656 -9.63 3.37 -8.21
C LEU A 656 -11.09 2.92 -8.31
N ASP A 657 -12.01 3.86 -8.44
CA ASP A 657 -13.44 3.59 -8.58
C ASP A 657 -13.78 2.80 -9.86
N ALA A 658 -13.08 3.09 -10.96
CA ALA A 658 -13.22 2.35 -12.21
C ALA A 658 -12.86 0.88 -12.02
N ALA A 659 -11.73 0.60 -11.36
CA ALA A 659 -11.28 -0.75 -11.05
C ALA A 659 -12.27 -1.48 -10.13
N TYR A 660 -12.72 -0.85 -9.04
CA TYR A 660 -13.70 -1.46 -8.14
C TYR A 660 -15.04 -1.76 -8.83
N ARG A 661 -15.52 -0.89 -9.72
CA ARG A 661 -16.74 -1.14 -10.50
C ARG A 661 -16.56 -2.29 -11.48
N ARG A 662 -15.39 -2.40 -12.12
CA ARG A 662 -15.05 -3.51 -13.02
C ARG A 662 -15.04 -4.85 -12.29
N LEU A 663 -14.37 -4.92 -11.12
CA LEU A 663 -14.26 -6.12 -10.30
C LEU A 663 -15.63 -6.60 -9.78
N LYS A 664 -16.49 -5.68 -9.33
CA LYS A 664 -17.85 -6.02 -8.90
C LYS A 664 -18.72 -6.62 -10.02
N ARG A 665 -18.51 -6.22 -11.27
CA ARG A 665 -19.22 -6.76 -12.43
C ARG A 665 -18.73 -8.16 -12.82
N SER A 666 -17.49 -8.48 -12.51
CA SER A 666 -16.87 -9.78 -12.84
C SER A 666 -17.30 -10.92 -11.91
N VAL A 667 -17.90 -10.61 -10.76
CA VAL A 667 -18.47 -11.62 -9.86
C VAL A 667 -19.86 -12.00 -10.36
N PRO A 668 -20.10 -13.28 -10.80
CA PRO A 668 -21.43 -13.71 -11.16
C PRO A 668 -22.37 -13.53 -9.96
N GLN A 669 -23.44 -12.76 -10.11
CA GLN A 669 -24.50 -12.75 -9.11
C GLN A 669 -24.99 -14.20 -9.00
N ALA A 670 -24.76 -14.83 -7.86
CA ALA A 670 -25.34 -16.13 -7.57
C ALA A 670 -26.88 -16.00 -7.63
N GLN A 671 -27.49 -16.62 -8.64
CA GLN A 671 -28.94 -16.68 -8.85
C GLN A 671 -29.62 -17.56 -7.79
#